data_9912e06e1aa992260e6c51da885e3992
#
_entry.id   9912e06e1aa992260e6c51da885e3992
#
_cell.length_a   1.000
_cell.length_b   1.000
_cell.length_c   1.000
_cell.angle_alpha   90.00
_cell.angle_beta   90.00
_cell.angle_gamma   90.00
#
_symmetry.space_group_name_H-M   'P 1'
#
loop_
_entity.id
_entity.type
_entity.pdbx_description
1 polymer ?
#
loop_
_entity_poly.entity_id
_entity_poly.type
_entity_poly.pdbx_seq_one_letter_code
_entity_poly.pdbx_strand_id
1 'polypeptide(L)'
;MTRISYLRKSPEGWSESLKRMIRLHGLQIAPAEAKEIVRYLANNQGLTRLEAERSLYESERRVHWSEESQDKDFRSACAGCHTLGRVLSQARDSEEWQLLRATHVAMFPLARGQMGGGPPDEERSRMSGDGGSASTGAAGGTGGQRPSARTGQGGGANGGGANGGGGASGGGGASGGGGASGGGRSGGGSDLGDRVLNQLAEKQALFTPEWDAWTNNRREVPLAGTWTVTGHETGRGDLIGTAVMTRVEADEYEVTWQLSFRNGDRVVRTGRGLLYGGYSWRGRTTDPGKDGKTWREVLLLDDRWETLRGRFFTGDYDELGVDVQLVRQRGIASVLAVESPWITVPAQGHILTVFGEAFPANVSAQDFHLGKDITVTACEFVSATQVKLTLDVAPAADSVVHQVAYGSEKGQVQVQLYDAVDYVRIRPLQGLSRIGGSNFPKQLERFEAVAVQRGKDGKPYTEDDVDLWMVPAKWRLVEAAVRDDDDDLSYVGTIDPDSGMFSPAVDGPNAQRKWSANNTGEVYVECTTDLHVPERKEPPKVEPPVDKPADKPAGEVAPQTNSATAPTPRLEPEPVTPPPVTPVTPVTPPVTPVTPVTPVTPPVTPPVTPVTPPVTPVTPPVLSAPPISAEPEAPQPTAGQPKLVARSFRARSNLIITVPQYVRWARLEWEDR
;
A
#
# COMPACT_ATOMS: atom_id res chain seq x y z
N MET A 1 32.22 14.27 3.65
CA MET A 1 31.12 14.81 2.82
C MET A 1 30.92 14.09 1.47
N THR A 2 31.90 13.40 0.95
CA THR A 2 31.83 12.74 -0.37
C THR A 2 30.77 11.63 -0.45
N ARG A 3 30.51 10.84 0.59
CA ARG A 3 29.53 9.73 0.54
C ARG A 3 28.08 10.16 0.33
N ILE A 4 27.67 11.37 0.71
CA ILE A 4 26.31 11.86 0.50
C ILE A 4 25.96 11.93 -0.99
N SER A 5 26.92 12.28 -1.83
CA SER A 5 26.72 12.40 -3.28
C SER A 5 26.52 11.06 -4.00
N TYR A 6 26.78 9.93 -3.33
CA TYR A 6 26.57 8.59 -3.87
C TYR A 6 25.27 7.94 -3.40
N LEU A 7 24.37 8.73 -2.82
CA LEU A 7 23.10 8.27 -2.27
C LEU A 7 21.97 9.23 -2.66
N ARG A 8 20.84 8.69 -3.04
CA ARG A 8 19.56 9.41 -3.12
C ARG A 8 18.52 8.65 -2.29
N LYS A 9 17.68 9.37 -1.55
CA LYS A 9 16.70 8.74 -0.65
C LYS A 9 15.43 9.56 -0.55
N SER A 10 14.34 8.88 -0.13
CA SER A 10 13.13 9.55 0.35
C SER A 10 13.43 10.41 1.58
N PRO A 11 12.54 11.35 1.96
CA PRO A 11 12.66 12.13 3.19
C PRO A 11 12.85 11.25 4.43
N GLU A 12 12.09 10.14 4.52
CA GLU A 12 12.20 9.15 5.60
C GLU A 12 13.57 8.47 5.59
N GLY A 13 14.08 8.11 4.42
CA GLY A 13 15.39 7.49 4.26
C GLY A 13 16.54 8.41 4.73
N TRP A 14 16.43 9.71 4.49
CA TRP A 14 17.39 10.70 5.00
C TRP A 14 17.25 10.89 6.52
N SER A 15 16.02 10.97 7.03
CA SER A 15 15.77 11.01 8.47
C SER A 15 16.37 9.81 9.20
N GLU A 16 16.16 8.59 8.68
CA GLU A 16 16.76 7.37 9.25
C GLU A 16 18.30 7.37 9.18
N SER A 17 18.87 7.96 8.15
CA SER A 17 20.33 8.12 8.07
C SER A 17 20.85 9.04 9.16
N LEU A 18 20.16 10.16 9.40
CA LEU A 18 20.53 11.10 10.44
C LEU A 18 20.35 10.51 11.85
N LYS A 19 19.27 9.74 12.09
CA LYS A 19 19.06 8.98 13.34
C LYS A 19 20.21 8.01 13.61
N ARG A 20 20.70 7.32 12.59
CA ARG A 20 21.88 6.43 12.75
C ARG A 20 23.13 7.21 13.11
N MET A 21 23.36 8.38 12.49
CA MET A 21 24.50 9.24 12.83
C MET A 21 24.44 9.69 14.29
N ILE A 22 23.26 10.06 14.80
CA ILE A 22 23.06 10.44 16.20
C ILE A 22 23.31 9.26 17.13
N ARG A 23 22.68 8.12 16.86
CA ARG A 23 22.66 7.00 17.82
C ARG A 23 23.91 6.13 17.78
N LEU A 24 24.48 5.90 16.59
CA LEU A 24 25.64 5.01 16.42
C LEU A 24 26.96 5.77 16.37
N HIS A 25 26.95 7.04 15.95
CA HIS A 25 28.15 7.82 15.77
C HIS A 25 28.23 9.06 16.67
N GLY A 26 27.25 9.25 17.57
CA GLY A 26 27.28 10.31 18.57
C GLY A 26 27.14 11.73 18.02
N LEU A 27 26.55 11.89 16.80
CA LEU A 27 26.29 13.22 16.25
C LEU A 27 25.39 14.02 17.20
N GLN A 28 25.84 15.20 17.57
CA GLN A 28 25.05 16.16 18.35
C GLN A 28 24.52 17.22 17.40
N ILE A 29 23.20 17.35 17.35
CA ILE A 29 22.52 18.27 16.43
C ILE A 29 21.20 18.72 17.03
N ALA A 30 20.84 19.98 16.86
CA ALA A 30 19.55 20.51 17.31
C ALA A 30 18.41 20.01 16.41
N PRO A 31 17.18 19.80 16.95
CA PRO A 31 16.04 19.34 16.15
C PRO A 31 15.73 20.21 14.93
N ALA A 32 15.86 21.53 15.04
CA ALA A 32 15.65 22.46 13.94
C ALA A 32 16.69 22.27 12.82
N GLU A 33 17.97 22.10 13.18
CA GLU A 33 19.03 21.82 12.20
C GLU A 33 18.82 20.45 11.53
N ALA A 34 18.37 19.45 12.30
CA ALA A 34 18.05 18.14 11.75
C ALA A 34 16.94 18.22 10.69
N LYS A 35 15.86 18.98 10.97
CA LYS A 35 14.78 19.25 10.01
C LYS A 35 15.33 19.88 8.73
N GLU A 36 16.15 20.92 8.84
CA GLU A 36 16.73 21.61 7.70
C GLU A 36 17.70 20.72 6.88
N ILE A 37 18.49 19.88 7.53
CA ILE A 37 19.35 18.93 6.84
C ILE A 37 18.53 17.92 6.05
N VAL A 38 17.48 17.34 6.66
CA VAL A 38 16.59 16.38 5.95
C VAL A 38 15.90 17.08 4.78
N ARG A 39 15.40 18.32 4.99
CA ARG A 39 14.78 19.14 3.94
C ARG A 39 15.73 19.39 2.78
N TYR A 40 16.96 19.83 3.07
CA TYR A 40 18.00 20.07 2.05
C TYR A 40 18.33 18.80 1.26
N LEU A 41 18.56 17.67 1.98
CA LEU A 41 18.95 16.42 1.34
C LEU A 41 17.80 15.80 0.52
N ALA A 42 16.58 15.83 1.02
CA ALA A 42 15.42 15.34 0.28
C ALA A 42 15.12 16.18 -0.97
N ASN A 43 15.40 17.49 -0.92
CA ASN A 43 15.21 18.38 -2.06
C ASN A 43 16.34 18.30 -3.09
N ASN A 44 17.59 17.95 -2.71
CA ASN A 44 18.75 17.96 -3.60
C ASN A 44 19.29 16.57 -3.94
N GLN A 45 19.11 15.60 -3.06
CA GLN A 45 19.48 14.19 -3.20
C GLN A 45 18.28 13.29 -2.95
N GLY A 46 17.10 13.74 -3.42
CA GLY A 46 15.84 13.02 -3.32
C GLY A 46 15.65 12.03 -4.47
N LEU A 47 14.53 11.35 -4.41
CA LEU A 47 14.03 10.50 -5.50
C LEU A 47 13.28 11.37 -6.51
N THR A 48 13.10 10.86 -7.72
CA THR A 48 12.10 11.39 -8.64
C THR A 48 10.70 11.00 -8.20
N ARG A 49 9.66 11.65 -8.75
CA ARG A 49 8.27 11.28 -8.43
C ARG A 49 7.98 9.82 -8.73
N LEU A 50 8.43 9.30 -9.88
CA LEU A 50 8.21 7.91 -10.27
C LEU A 50 8.95 6.92 -9.36
N GLU A 51 10.15 7.23 -8.93
CA GLU A 51 10.90 6.41 -7.96
C GLU A 51 10.20 6.41 -6.60
N ALA A 52 9.73 7.56 -6.12
CA ALA A 52 9.00 7.69 -4.87
C ALA A 52 7.67 6.93 -4.90
N GLU A 53 6.97 6.91 -6.04
CA GLU A 53 5.72 6.20 -6.22
C GLU A 53 5.87 4.68 -6.02
N ARG A 54 6.97 4.09 -6.51
CA ARG A 54 7.27 2.66 -6.36
C ARG A 54 7.44 2.23 -4.90
N SER A 55 7.86 3.14 -4.03
CA SER A 55 8.11 2.89 -2.62
C SER A 55 7.12 3.60 -1.69
N LEU A 56 6.03 4.16 -2.23
CA LEU A 56 5.10 5.01 -1.48
C LEU A 56 4.53 4.30 -0.26
N TYR A 57 4.17 3.03 -0.40
CA TYR A 57 3.62 2.21 0.69
C TYR A 57 4.54 2.10 1.91
N GLU A 58 5.86 2.16 1.73
CA GLU A 58 6.82 2.21 2.84
C GLU A 58 6.73 3.54 3.58
N SER A 59 6.64 4.66 2.85
CA SER A 59 6.49 6.00 3.44
C SER A 59 5.12 6.16 4.13
N GLU A 60 4.08 5.58 3.56
CA GLU A 60 2.72 5.53 4.09
C GLU A 60 2.57 4.56 5.27
N ARG A 61 3.62 3.81 5.60
CA ARG A 61 3.62 2.83 6.68
C ARG A 61 2.45 1.84 6.60
N ARG A 62 2.15 1.35 5.39
CA ARG A 62 1.07 0.39 5.19
C ARG A 62 1.41 -0.95 5.86
N VAL A 63 0.52 -1.42 6.71
CA VAL A 63 0.66 -2.74 7.36
C VAL A 63 0.31 -3.85 6.35
N HIS A 64 -0.73 -3.62 5.54
CA HIS A 64 -1.20 -4.55 4.53
C HIS A 64 -0.77 -4.08 3.13
N TRP A 65 0.29 -4.69 2.62
CA TRP A 65 0.79 -4.44 1.27
C TRP A 65 1.39 -5.71 0.70
N SER A 66 0.94 -6.13 -0.47
CA SER A 66 1.50 -7.30 -1.15
C SER A 66 2.68 -6.90 -2.04
N GLU A 67 3.80 -7.61 -1.89
CA GLU A 67 4.99 -7.45 -2.72
C GLU A 67 5.15 -8.61 -3.72
N GLU A 68 4.10 -9.41 -3.94
CA GLU A 68 4.13 -10.59 -4.80
C GLU A 68 4.43 -10.27 -6.27
N SER A 69 4.07 -9.07 -6.71
CA SER A 69 4.39 -8.58 -8.07
C SER A 69 5.87 -8.27 -8.28
N GLN A 70 6.67 -8.19 -7.21
CA GLN A 70 8.09 -7.93 -7.29
C GLN A 70 8.86 -9.19 -7.73
N ASP A 71 10.02 -8.98 -8.33
CA ASP A 71 10.90 -10.06 -8.78
C ASP A 71 11.19 -11.09 -7.68
N LYS A 72 11.16 -12.38 -8.03
CA LYS A 72 11.33 -13.49 -7.07
C LYS A 72 12.70 -13.46 -6.38
N ASP A 73 13.78 -13.20 -7.12
CA ASP A 73 15.13 -13.17 -6.55
C ASP A 73 15.27 -11.97 -5.59
N PHE A 74 14.68 -10.83 -5.98
CA PHE A 74 14.65 -9.63 -5.12
C PHE A 74 13.88 -9.89 -3.83
N ARG A 75 12.69 -10.50 -3.90
CA ARG A 75 11.91 -10.89 -2.70
C ARG A 75 12.70 -11.85 -1.83
N SER A 76 13.28 -12.89 -2.40
CA SER A 76 14.03 -13.91 -1.66
C SER A 76 15.24 -13.34 -0.93
N ALA A 77 15.93 -12.36 -1.54
CA ALA A 77 17.12 -11.75 -0.95
C ALA A 77 16.81 -10.68 0.11
N CYS A 78 15.70 -9.95 0.00
CA CYS A 78 15.50 -8.72 0.75
C CYS A 78 14.23 -8.68 1.63
N ALA A 79 13.16 -9.43 1.29
CA ALA A 79 11.88 -9.31 2.00
C ALA A 79 11.82 -10.03 3.36
N GLY A 80 12.82 -10.83 3.72
CA GLY A 80 12.78 -11.61 4.96
C GLY A 80 12.91 -10.80 6.26
N CYS A 81 13.39 -9.54 6.18
CA CYS A 81 13.63 -8.72 7.37
C CYS A 81 12.84 -7.40 7.39
N HIS A 82 12.50 -6.87 6.22
CA HIS A 82 11.75 -5.62 6.06
C HIS A 82 11.08 -5.59 4.68
N THR A 83 10.20 -4.65 4.46
CA THR A 83 9.56 -4.45 3.16
C THR A 83 10.60 -4.12 2.08
N LEU A 84 10.31 -4.50 0.83
CA LEU A 84 11.11 -4.10 -0.32
C LEU A 84 11.03 -2.59 -0.57
N GLY A 85 9.96 -1.94 -0.15
CA GLY A 85 9.79 -0.49 -0.19
C GLY A 85 10.97 0.25 0.44
N ARG A 86 11.57 -0.30 1.51
CA ARG A 86 12.78 0.26 2.13
C ARG A 86 14.00 0.24 1.20
N VAL A 87 14.11 -0.77 0.35
CA VAL A 87 15.16 -0.84 -0.69
C VAL A 87 14.82 0.12 -1.83
N LEU A 88 13.55 0.11 -2.27
CA LEU A 88 13.05 0.94 -3.36
C LEU A 88 13.03 2.45 -3.04
N SER A 89 13.04 2.82 -1.76
CA SER A 89 13.05 4.22 -1.31
C SER A 89 14.44 4.88 -1.34
N GLN A 90 15.41 4.27 -2.03
CA GLN A 90 16.77 4.80 -2.18
C GLN A 90 17.39 4.38 -3.51
N ALA A 91 18.28 5.22 -4.03
CA ALA A 91 19.14 4.91 -5.18
C ALA A 91 20.61 5.04 -4.78
N ARG A 92 21.45 4.20 -5.34
CA ARG A 92 22.88 4.12 -5.03
C ARG A 92 23.69 3.75 -6.27
N ASP A 93 24.96 4.06 -6.27
CA ASP A 93 25.86 3.43 -7.23
C ASP A 93 26.14 1.96 -6.85
N SER A 94 26.80 1.24 -7.74
CA SER A 94 27.10 -0.18 -7.55
C SER A 94 27.98 -0.44 -6.32
N GLU A 95 28.96 0.42 -6.06
CA GLU A 95 29.87 0.28 -4.89
C GLU A 95 29.11 0.48 -3.57
N GLU A 96 28.25 1.49 -3.50
CA GLU A 96 27.43 1.75 -2.29
C GLU A 96 26.40 0.66 -2.04
N TRP A 97 25.87 -0.03 -3.08
CA TRP A 97 25.06 -1.23 -2.89
C TRP A 97 25.87 -2.37 -2.28
N GLN A 98 27.10 -2.62 -2.72
CA GLN A 98 27.97 -3.64 -2.15
C GLN A 98 28.37 -3.31 -0.71
N LEU A 99 28.69 -2.05 -0.41
CA LEU A 99 28.99 -1.60 0.96
C LEU A 99 27.78 -1.76 1.88
N LEU A 100 26.57 -1.52 1.38
CA LEU A 100 25.34 -1.76 2.14
C LEU A 100 25.16 -3.24 2.45
N ARG A 101 25.39 -4.14 1.49
CA ARG A 101 25.40 -5.60 1.72
C ARG A 101 26.41 -6.00 2.78
N ALA A 102 27.63 -5.54 2.67
CA ALA A 102 28.66 -5.83 3.65
C ALA A 102 28.25 -5.39 5.06
N THR A 103 27.64 -4.21 5.17
CA THR A 103 27.08 -3.70 6.43
C THR A 103 25.97 -4.61 6.96
N HIS A 104 25.05 -5.06 6.09
CA HIS A 104 23.98 -5.99 6.48
C HIS A 104 24.52 -7.30 7.03
N VAL A 105 25.50 -7.91 6.33
CA VAL A 105 26.12 -9.17 6.75
C VAL A 105 26.88 -9.01 8.07
N ALA A 106 27.53 -7.86 8.29
CA ALA A 106 28.27 -7.59 9.52
C ALA A 106 27.36 -7.36 10.72
N MET A 107 26.25 -6.65 10.54
CA MET A 107 25.33 -6.30 11.63
C MET A 107 24.23 -7.35 11.88
N PHE A 108 23.85 -8.08 10.85
CA PHE A 108 22.74 -9.05 10.86
C PHE A 108 23.19 -10.37 10.24
N PRO A 109 23.74 -11.30 11.03
CA PRO A 109 24.29 -12.57 10.52
C PRO A 109 23.34 -13.39 9.65
N LEU A 110 22.02 -13.33 9.90
CA LEU A 110 21.00 -14.00 9.09
C LEU A 110 20.92 -13.48 7.65
N ALA A 111 21.31 -12.22 7.42
CA ALA A 111 21.31 -11.63 6.07
C ALA A 111 22.22 -12.39 5.10
N ARG A 112 23.31 -13.01 5.59
CA ARG A 112 24.19 -13.84 4.77
C ARG A 112 23.46 -15.03 4.15
N GLY A 113 22.67 -15.74 4.94
CA GLY A 113 21.88 -16.87 4.45
C GLY A 113 20.82 -16.49 3.43
N GLN A 114 20.17 -15.35 3.64
CA GLN A 114 19.12 -14.84 2.73
C GLN A 114 19.68 -14.30 1.40
N MET A 115 20.82 -13.63 1.46
CA MET A 115 21.48 -13.06 0.26
C MET A 115 22.34 -14.08 -0.49
N GLY A 116 22.38 -15.34 -0.07
CA GLY A 116 23.09 -16.40 -0.76
C GLY A 116 24.60 -16.41 -0.53
N GLY A 117 25.11 -15.68 0.45
CA GLY A 117 26.52 -15.71 0.83
C GLY A 117 26.86 -17.02 1.54
N GLY A 118 27.64 -17.89 0.92
CA GLY A 118 28.23 -19.05 1.60
C GLY A 118 29.13 -18.61 2.78
N PRO A 119 29.53 -19.53 3.66
CA PRO A 119 30.48 -19.23 4.73
C PRO A 119 31.76 -18.64 4.13
N PRO A 120 32.47 -17.73 4.87
CA PRO A 120 33.74 -17.18 4.42
C PRO A 120 34.70 -18.30 3.99
N ASP A 121 35.57 -18.02 3.02
CA ASP A 121 36.50 -19.03 2.49
C ASP A 121 37.35 -19.69 3.58
N GLU A 122 37.65 -18.98 4.68
CA GLU A 122 38.30 -19.54 5.84
C GLU A 122 37.45 -20.60 6.57
N GLU A 123 36.15 -20.45 6.62
CA GLU A 123 35.21 -21.37 7.24
C GLU A 123 34.91 -22.55 6.31
N ARG A 124 34.89 -22.33 5.02
CA ARG A 124 34.84 -23.38 3.96
C ARG A 124 36.11 -24.23 4.02
N SER A 125 37.28 -23.63 4.20
CA SER A 125 38.52 -24.36 4.33
C SER A 125 38.58 -25.21 5.59
N ARG A 126 37.95 -24.77 6.68
CA ARG A 126 37.85 -25.56 7.92
C ARG A 126 36.84 -26.70 7.78
N MET A 127 35.74 -26.51 7.09
CA MET A 127 34.75 -27.57 6.85
C MET A 127 35.17 -28.57 5.78
N SER A 128 36.03 -28.19 4.84
CA SER A 128 36.58 -29.08 3.82
C SER A 128 37.88 -29.75 4.25
N GLY A 129 38.46 -29.38 5.40
CA GLY A 129 39.75 -29.89 5.88
C GLY A 129 39.67 -31.16 6.72
N ASP A 130 38.47 -31.69 7.03
CA ASP A 130 38.33 -32.89 7.87
C ASP A 130 37.80 -34.11 7.08
N GLY A 131 38.16 -34.25 5.85
CA GLY A 131 37.88 -35.37 4.95
C GLY A 131 39.16 -36.01 4.36
N GLY A 132 40.28 -35.93 5.05
CA GLY A 132 41.54 -36.52 4.61
C GLY A 132 41.50 -38.03 4.78
N SER A 133 41.24 -38.71 3.68
CA SER A 133 41.45 -40.13 3.46
C SER A 133 42.84 -40.59 4.00
N ALA A 134 42.88 -41.39 5.04
CA ALA A 134 44.01 -42.26 5.38
C ALA A 134 43.59 -43.69 5.18
N SER A 135 43.85 -44.18 3.98
CA SER A 135 44.00 -45.61 3.75
C SER A 135 45.46 -45.99 4.07
N THR A 136 45.69 -46.83 5.02
CA THR A 136 46.57 -48.04 4.91
C THR A 136 46.82 -48.66 6.28
N GLY A 137 46.72 -49.97 6.36
CA GLY A 137 47.58 -50.80 7.18
C GLY A 137 46.98 -51.45 8.39
N ALA A 138 46.71 -52.71 8.20
CA ALA A 138 46.45 -53.78 9.13
C ALA A 138 47.22 -53.79 10.43
N ALA A 139 46.57 -54.28 11.44
CA ALA A 139 47.00 -55.38 12.38
C ALA A 139 46.69 -55.07 13.86
N GLY A 140 45.87 -55.88 14.44
CA GLY A 140 46.17 -56.63 15.70
C GLY A 140 45.87 -55.93 17.02
N GLY A 141 44.92 -56.51 17.76
CA GLY A 141 45.16 -56.69 19.13
C GLY A 141 44.32 -56.03 20.20
N THR A 142 43.31 -56.78 20.66
CA THR A 142 42.97 -57.02 22.10
C THR A 142 42.58 -55.84 23.01
N GLY A 143 41.34 -55.88 23.45
CA GLY A 143 40.97 -56.00 24.85
C GLY A 143 40.93 -54.74 25.73
N GLY A 144 39.77 -54.52 26.34
CA GLY A 144 39.82 -53.89 27.66
C GLY A 144 38.73 -52.84 27.96
N GLN A 145 37.61 -53.35 28.48
CA GLN A 145 36.81 -52.86 29.63
C GLN A 145 36.51 -51.35 29.80
N ARG A 146 35.21 -51.09 29.88
CA ARG A 146 34.61 -50.02 30.67
C ARG A 146 34.99 -50.05 32.15
N PRO A 147 34.98 -48.98 32.88
CA PRO A 147 33.82 -48.74 33.72
C PRO A 147 33.26 -47.32 33.83
N SER A 148 32.11 -47.38 34.40
CA SER A 148 31.11 -46.36 34.72
C SER A 148 31.51 -45.37 35.84
N ALA A 149 30.76 -44.24 35.82
CA ALA A 149 30.21 -43.48 36.94
C ALA A 149 31.08 -42.41 37.64
N ARG A 150 30.67 -41.20 37.70
CA ARG A 150 29.96 -40.55 38.81
C ARG A 150 30.04 -39.00 38.76
N THR A 151 28.88 -38.38 38.85
CA THR A 151 28.48 -37.20 39.65
C THR A 151 29.45 -36.07 39.91
N GLY A 152 28.96 -34.84 39.67
CA GLY A 152 29.47 -33.61 40.27
C GLY A 152 28.76 -32.37 39.81
N GLN A 153 27.96 -31.81 40.72
CA GLN A 153 27.24 -30.56 40.72
C GLN A 153 28.10 -29.34 40.43
N GLY A 154 27.40 -28.27 39.89
CA GLY A 154 27.79 -26.88 40.16
C GLY A 154 27.63 -25.95 39.01
N GLY A 155 26.58 -25.21 38.94
CA GLY A 155 26.44 -23.79 39.16
C GLY A 155 26.81 -22.88 38.00
N GLY A 156 25.86 -22.01 37.62
CA GLY A 156 26.18 -20.69 37.13
C GLY A 156 25.68 -20.33 35.72
N ALA A 157 24.53 -19.86 35.65
CA ALA A 157 24.00 -18.56 35.14
C ALA A 157 24.53 -17.98 33.84
N ASN A 158 23.57 -17.52 33.09
CA ASN A 158 23.52 -16.39 32.16
C ASN A 158 23.74 -16.62 30.67
N GLY A 159 22.70 -16.12 29.96
CA GLY A 159 22.83 -15.54 28.65
C GLY A 159 21.74 -15.91 27.67
N GLY A 160 20.57 -15.26 27.80
CA GLY A 160 19.46 -15.37 26.88
C GLY A 160 19.80 -14.84 25.48
N GLY A 161 19.33 -15.54 24.50
CA GLY A 161 19.29 -15.09 23.12
C GLY A 161 17.97 -15.50 22.52
N ALA A 162 16.99 -14.64 22.64
CA ALA A 162 15.69 -14.85 22.02
C ALA A 162 15.75 -14.46 20.55
N ASN A 163 15.61 -15.43 19.69
CA ASN A 163 15.28 -15.21 18.28
C ASN A 163 13.80 -15.43 18.05
N GLY A 164 13.06 -14.37 17.73
CA GLY A 164 11.72 -14.40 17.25
C GLY A 164 11.62 -13.73 15.90
N GLY A 165 11.85 -14.42 14.84
CA GLY A 165 11.52 -13.98 13.50
C GLY A 165 10.46 -14.89 12.91
N GLY A 166 9.18 -14.55 13.09
CA GLY A 166 8.06 -15.22 12.45
C GLY A 166 7.78 -14.68 11.08
N GLY A 167 8.23 -15.34 10.06
CA GLY A 167 7.73 -15.16 8.71
C GLY A 167 6.73 -16.24 8.40
N ALA A 168 5.46 -15.90 8.28
CA ALA A 168 4.44 -16.80 7.81
C ALA A 168 4.42 -16.82 6.29
N SER A 169 4.87 -17.90 5.67
CA SER A 169 4.58 -18.24 4.30
C SER A 169 3.69 -19.46 4.28
N GLY A 170 2.46 -19.28 3.81
CA GLY A 170 1.52 -20.35 3.53
C GLY A 170 2.01 -21.26 2.44
N GLY A 171 2.07 -22.54 2.75
CA GLY A 171 2.48 -23.61 1.86
C GLY A 171 1.33 -24.22 1.10
N GLY A 172 1.58 -24.59 -0.11
CA GLY A 172 0.82 -25.59 -0.86
C GLY A 172 1.73 -26.73 -1.18
N GLY A 173 1.42 -27.92 -0.67
CA GLY A 173 2.20 -29.13 -0.88
C GLY A 173 1.95 -29.80 -2.22
N ALA A 174 2.94 -30.45 -2.77
CA ALA A 174 2.79 -31.64 -3.58
C ALA A 174 4.09 -32.46 -3.58
N SER A 175 3.94 -33.68 -3.24
CA SER A 175 4.88 -34.78 -3.20
C SER A 175 5.47 -35.15 -4.58
N GLY A 176 6.74 -35.56 -4.63
CA GLY A 176 7.31 -36.26 -5.76
C GLY A 176 8.78 -36.48 -5.62
N GLY A 177 9.15 -37.72 -5.32
CA GLY A 177 10.52 -38.17 -5.08
C GLY A 177 11.35 -38.37 -6.34
N GLY A 178 12.64 -38.53 -6.14
CA GLY A 178 13.49 -39.29 -7.05
C GLY A 178 14.81 -38.64 -7.41
N GLY A 179 15.91 -39.23 -6.99
CA GLY A 179 17.09 -39.39 -7.81
C GLY A 179 18.26 -38.44 -7.56
N ALA A 180 19.17 -38.89 -6.72
CA ALA A 180 20.53 -38.39 -6.68
C ALA A 180 21.29 -38.73 -7.95
N SER A 181 21.91 -37.72 -8.58
CA SER A 181 23.07 -37.94 -9.42
C SER A 181 24.02 -36.75 -9.26
N GLY A 182 25.18 -37.04 -8.69
CA GLY A 182 26.30 -36.12 -8.55
C GLY A 182 26.80 -35.69 -9.93
N GLY A 183 27.04 -34.41 -10.08
CA GLY A 183 27.71 -33.81 -11.20
C GLY A 183 28.34 -32.52 -10.76
N GLY A 184 29.63 -32.58 -10.40
CA GLY A 184 30.43 -31.40 -10.17
C GLY A 184 30.44 -30.50 -11.41
N ARG A 185 29.95 -29.27 -11.25
CA ARG A 185 30.22 -28.15 -12.13
C ARG A 185 30.66 -26.98 -11.27
N SER A 186 31.98 -26.78 -11.23
CA SER A 186 32.60 -25.50 -10.96
C SER A 186 32.19 -24.55 -12.10
N GLY A 187 31.09 -23.89 -11.96
CA GLY A 187 30.67 -22.77 -12.75
C GLY A 187 30.36 -21.64 -11.80
N GLY A 188 31.13 -20.54 -11.86
CA GLY A 188 30.91 -19.33 -11.08
C GLY A 188 29.54 -18.72 -11.39
N GLY A 189 28.49 -19.32 -10.83
CA GLY A 189 27.18 -18.69 -10.74
C GLY A 189 27.28 -17.56 -9.74
N SER A 190 27.06 -16.30 -10.17
CA SER A 190 26.96 -15.16 -9.30
C SER A 190 25.96 -15.48 -8.18
N ASP A 191 26.38 -15.25 -6.94
CA ASP A 191 25.59 -15.36 -5.74
C ASP A 191 24.25 -14.61 -5.91
N LEU A 192 23.15 -15.11 -5.30
CA LEU A 192 21.83 -14.47 -5.35
C LEU A 192 21.94 -12.97 -5.00
N GLY A 193 22.69 -12.64 -3.95
CA GLY A 193 22.90 -11.27 -3.54
C GLY A 193 23.58 -10.43 -4.62
N ASP A 194 24.60 -10.96 -5.31
CA ASP A 194 25.28 -10.24 -6.39
C ASP A 194 24.35 -9.99 -7.59
N ARG A 195 23.53 -10.98 -7.97
CA ARG A 195 22.56 -10.79 -9.04
C ARG A 195 21.55 -9.70 -8.71
N VAL A 196 21.01 -9.75 -7.48
CA VAL A 196 20.03 -8.74 -7.02
C VAL A 196 20.65 -7.35 -6.93
N LEU A 197 21.86 -7.22 -6.40
CA LEU A 197 22.52 -5.92 -6.30
C LEU A 197 22.88 -5.33 -7.68
N ASN A 198 23.27 -6.17 -8.64
CA ASN A 198 23.49 -5.72 -10.01
C ASN A 198 22.20 -5.23 -10.65
N GLN A 199 21.08 -5.95 -10.47
CA GLN A 199 19.77 -5.49 -10.94
C GLN A 199 19.33 -4.17 -10.27
N LEU A 200 19.60 -4.00 -8.97
CA LEU A 200 19.30 -2.76 -8.27
C LEU A 200 20.17 -1.60 -8.76
N ALA A 201 21.47 -1.83 -9.03
CA ALA A 201 22.35 -0.82 -9.58
C ALA A 201 21.92 -0.34 -10.99
N GLU A 202 21.27 -1.22 -11.76
CA GLU A 202 20.70 -0.86 -13.06
C GLU A 202 19.33 -0.17 -12.93
N LYS A 203 18.39 -0.80 -12.21
CA LYS A 203 16.99 -0.33 -12.12
C LYS A 203 16.82 0.89 -11.21
N GLN A 204 17.73 1.09 -10.26
CA GLN A 204 17.78 2.17 -9.29
C GLN A 204 19.14 2.86 -9.30
N ALA A 205 19.59 3.16 -10.50
CA ALA A 205 20.85 3.87 -10.71
C ALA A 205 20.84 5.22 -9.98
N LEU A 206 22.01 5.61 -9.49
CA LEU A 206 22.18 6.87 -8.77
C LEU A 206 21.81 8.07 -9.64
N PHE A 207 22.18 8.04 -10.91
CA PHE A 207 21.90 9.07 -11.91
C PHE A 207 21.10 8.43 -13.05
N THR A 208 19.92 8.98 -13.30
CA THR A 208 19.05 8.57 -14.40
C THR A 208 18.63 9.81 -15.20
N PRO A 209 18.28 9.67 -16.48
CA PRO A 209 17.78 10.81 -17.28
C PRO A 209 16.57 11.51 -16.61
N GLU A 210 15.72 10.75 -15.93
CA GLU A 210 14.56 11.27 -15.20
C GLU A 210 14.99 12.10 -14.00
N TRP A 211 16.02 11.66 -13.27
CA TRP A 211 16.57 12.41 -12.14
C TRP A 211 17.25 13.70 -12.59
N ASP A 212 18.02 13.65 -13.66
CA ASP A 212 18.64 14.82 -14.28
C ASP A 212 17.57 15.82 -14.74
N ALA A 213 16.53 15.34 -15.40
CA ALA A 213 15.40 16.16 -15.81
C ALA A 213 14.69 16.80 -14.61
N TRP A 214 14.44 16.03 -13.56
CA TRP A 214 13.82 16.54 -12.32
C TRP A 214 14.71 17.59 -11.65
N THR A 215 16.00 17.33 -11.51
CA THR A 215 16.97 18.25 -10.89
C THR A 215 17.07 19.58 -11.63
N ASN A 216 17.11 19.53 -12.97
CA ASN A 216 17.26 20.71 -13.81
C ASN A 216 15.96 21.51 -13.98
N ASN A 217 14.79 20.88 -13.79
CA ASN A 217 13.48 21.50 -14.00
C ASN A 217 12.73 21.78 -12.70
N ARG A 218 13.38 21.74 -11.56
CA ARG A 218 12.72 22.06 -10.28
C ARG A 218 12.12 23.46 -10.32
N ARG A 219 10.84 23.54 -10.08
CA ARG A 219 10.06 24.79 -10.05
C ARG A 219 9.37 24.90 -8.72
N GLU A 220 9.09 26.12 -8.33
CA GLU A 220 8.20 26.38 -7.22
C GLU A 220 6.79 25.90 -7.60
N VAL A 221 6.22 25.02 -6.77
CA VAL A 221 4.91 24.44 -7.00
C VAL A 221 3.87 25.28 -6.28
N PRO A 222 2.84 25.77 -6.97
CA PRO A 222 1.78 26.55 -6.34
C PRO A 222 0.78 25.61 -5.63
N LEU A 223 1.17 25.01 -4.50
CA LEU A 223 0.32 24.09 -3.76
C LEU A 223 -0.82 24.80 -3.00
N ALA A 224 -0.66 26.09 -2.70
CA ALA A 224 -1.67 26.89 -2.03
C ALA A 224 -2.99 26.92 -2.81
N GLY A 225 -4.11 26.92 -2.07
CA GLY A 225 -5.45 26.94 -2.63
C GLY A 225 -6.38 25.95 -1.93
N THR A 226 -7.57 25.77 -2.51
CA THR A 226 -8.60 24.85 -2.04
C THR A 226 -8.58 23.57 -2.88
N TRP A 227 -8.74 22.46 -2.21
CA TRP A 227 -8.76 21.13 -2.79
C TRP A 227 -10.01 20.38 -2.35
N THR A 228 -10.69 19.70 -3.26
CA THR A 228 -11.74 18.73 -2.91
C THR A 228 -11.09 17.42 -2.54
N VAL A 229 -11.52 16.86 -1.42
CA VAL A 229 -10.96 15.63 -0.84
C VAL A 229 -12.00 14.52 -0.96
N THR A 230 -11.58 13.37 -1.46
CA THR A 230 -12.31 12.10 -1.35
C THR A 230 -11.41 11.07 -0.69
N GLY A 231 -11.98 10.09 -0.04
CA GLY A 231 -11.19 9.06 0.61
C GLY A 231 -12.01 7.98 1.28
N HIS A 232 -11.29 7.05 1.91
CA HIS A 232 -11.87 5.92 2.61
C HIS A 232 -11.08 5.61 3.89
N GLU A 233 -11.78 5.42 5.00
CA GLU A 233 -11.22 4.93 6.27
C GLU A 233 -11.81 3.56 6.58
N THR A 234 -10.96 2.55 6.67
CA THR A 234 -11.39 1.18 7.01
C THR A 234 -12.28 1.17 8.25
N GLY A 235 -13.46 0.56 8.15
CA GLY A 235 -14.45 0.47 9.21
C GLY A 235 -15.17 1.77 9.58
N ARG A 236 -14.94 2.86 8.83
CA ARG A 236 -15.66 4.13 8.93
C ARG A 236 -16.29 4.56 7.61
N GLY A 237 -15.76 4.02 6.52
CA GLY A 237 -16.29 4.19 5.18
C GLY A 237 -15.75 5.41 4.45
N ASP A 238 -16.47 5.76 3.38
CA ASP A 238 -16.07 6.84 2.47
C ASP A 238 -16.22 8.20 3.12
N LEU A 239 -15.36 9.11 2.70
CA LEU A 239 -15.39 10.51 3.10
C LEU A 239 -15.34 11.43 1.88
N ILE A 240 -15.89 12.61 2.07
CA ILE A 240 -15.74 13.74 1.19
C ILE A 240 -15.45 15.00 2.00
N GLY A 241 -14.71 15.95 1.43
CA GLY A 241 -14.39 17.16 2.15
C GLY A 241 -13.58 18.15 1.35
N THR A 242 -12.95 19.07 2.07
CA THR A 242 -12.05 20.08 1.51
C THR A 242 -10.75 20.17 2.30
N ALA A 243 -9.68 20.53 1.60
CA ALA A 243 -8.43 20.96 2.21
C ALA A 243 -8.11 22.38 1.73
N VAL A 244 -7.76 23.24 2.66
CA VAL A 244 -7.24 24.59 2.34
C VAL A 244 -5.77 24.59 2.71
N MET A 245 -4.92 24.85 1.74
CA MET A 245 -3.48 24.95 1.89
C MET A 245 -3.03 26.40 1.74
N THR A 246 -2.35 26.92 2.75
CA THR A 246 -1.83 28.29 2.77
C THR A 246 -0.31 28.26 2.89
N ARG A 247 0.38 28.92 2.00
CA ARG A 247 1.83 28.97 1.99
C ARG A 247 2.37 29.76 3.19
N VAL A 248 3.34 29.21 3.91
CA VAL A 248 4.07 29.86 5.00
C VAL A 248 5.45 30.27 4.52
N GLU A 249 6.18 29.32 3.93
CA GLU A 249 7.51 29.52 3.35
C GLU A 249 7.60 28.82 1.98
N ALA A 250 8.78 28.76 1.40
CA ALA A 250 9.01 28.27 0.03
C ALA A 250 8.32 26.91 -0.28
N ASP A 251 8.46 25.94 0.60
CA ASP A 251 7.90 24.58 0.49
C ASP A 251 7.15 24.15 1.75
N GLU A 252 6.88 25.08 2.70
CA GLU A 252 6.10 24.85 3.91
C GLU A 252 4.71 25.47 3.79
N TYR A 253 3.68 24.71 4.16
CA TYR A 253 2.29 25.11 4.08
C TYR A 253 1.56 24.79 5.37
N GLU A 254 0.64 25.66 5.77
CA GLU A 254 -0.43 25.34 6.69
C GLU A 254 -1.56 24.64 5.93
N VAL A 255 -2.19 23.66 6.57
CA VAL A 255 -3.33 22.94 6.01
C VAL A 255 -4.47 22.87 7.00
N THR A 256 -5.68 23.08 6.50
CA THR A 256 -6.94 22.86 7.23
C THR A 256 -7.77 21.85 6.43
N TRP A 257 -8.07 20.72 7.07
CA TRP A 257 -8.94 19.66 6.54
C TRP A 257 -10.33 19.81 7.13
N GLN A 258 -11.35 19.72 6.29
CA GLN A 258 -12.75 19.60 6.68
C GLN A 258 -13.33 18.38 6.00
N LEU A 259 -13.55 17.32 6.77
CA LEU A 259 -13.92 16.00 6.26
C LEU A 259 -15.29 15.59 6.80
N SER A 260 -16.14 15.05 5.94
CA SER A 260 -17.42 14.46 6.29
C SER A 260 -17.44 13.00 5.87
N PHE A 261 -17.72 12.12 6.80
CA PHE A 261 -17.81 10.68 6.57
C PHE A 261 -19.25 10.26 6.29
N ARG A 262 -19.42 9.17 5.56
CA ARG A 262 -20.73 8.63 5.22
C ARG A 262 -21.59 8.28 6.44
N ASN A 263 -20.97 7.93 7.57
CA ASN A 263 -21.66 7.68 8.84
C ASN A 263 -22.15 8.96 9.54
N GLY A 264 -21.99 10.13 8.93
CA GLY A 264 -22.39 11.43 9.47
C GLY A 264 -21.33 12.14 10.31
N ASP A 265 -20.19 11.50 10.59
CA ASP A 265 -19.10 12.12 11.35
C ASP A 265 -18.48 13.28 10.56
N ARG A 266 -18.13 14.33 11.29
CA ARG A 266 -17.40 15.49 10.75
C ARG A 266 -16.10 15.71 11.51
N VAL A 267 -15.03 15.95 10.78
CA VAL A 267 -13.71 16.16 11.34
C VAL A 267 -13.10 17.41 10.74
N VAL A 268 -12.56 18.26 11.61
CA VAL A 268 -11.73 19.41 11.22
C VAL A 268 -10.35 19.20 11.82
N ARG A 269 -9.30 19.22 11.00
CA ARG A 269 -7.91 19.10 11.43
C ARG A 269 -7.10 20.25 10.90
N THR A 270 -6.15 20.70 11.66
CA THR A 270 -5.22 21.74 11.25
C THR A 270 -3.78 21.33 11.54
N GLY A 271 -2.86 21.84 10.76
CA GLY A 271 -1.44 21.59 10.96
C GLY A 271 -0.59 22.15 9.84
N ARG A 272 0.61 21.59 9.71
CA ARG A 272 1.60 22.02 8.72
C ARG A 272 2.22 20.84 7.99
N GLY A 273 2.76 21.12 6.82
CA GLY A 273 3.54 20.15 6.06
C GLY A 273 4.54 20.80 5.12
N LEU A 274 5.45 19.95 4.64
CA LEU A 274 6.50 20.28 3.67
C LEU A 274 6.25 19.55 2.36
N LEU A 275 6.48 20.23 1.25
CA LEU A 275 6.47 19.64 -0.09
C LEU A 275 7.92 19.37 -0.53
N TYR A 276 8.43 18.20 -0.27
CA TYR A 276 9.76 17.80 -0.68
C TYR A 276 9.84 17.55 -2.19
N GLY A 277 10.91 18.05 -2.80
CA GLY A 277 11.19 17.83 -4.22
C GLY A 277 10.13 18.38 -5.20
N GLY A 278 9.17 19.17 -4.71
CA GLY A 278 8.08 19.73 -5.51
C GLY A 278 6.91 18.76 -5.77
N TYR A 279 6.92 17.55 -5.19
CA TYR A 279 5.85 16.56 -5.41
C TYR A 279 5.49 15.73 -4.17
N SER A 280 6.34 15.66 -3.15
CA SER A 280 6.23 14.72 -2.04
C SER A 280 5.81 15.44 -0.76
N TRP A 281 4.50 15.50 -0.47
CA TRP A 281 3.94 16.09 0.73
C TRP A 281 4.18 15.23 1.95
N ARG A 282 4.63 15.88 3.03
CA ARG A 282 4.70 15.32 4.37
C ARG A 282 4.09 16.31 5.34
N GLY A 283 2.90 15.97 5.82
CA GLY A 283 2.13 16.80 6.73
C GLY A 283 1.96 16.17 8.10
N ARG A 284 1.63 17.03 9.03
CA ARG A 284 1.21 16.66 10.37
C ARG A 284 0.06 17.53 10.79
N THR A 285 -1.06 16.91 11.12
CA THR A 285 -2.26 17.58 11.59
C THR A 285 -2.77 16.96 12.88
N THR A 286 -3.56 17.69 13.61
CA THR A 286 -4.09 17.26 14.90
C THR A 286 -5.59 17.45 14.93
N ASP A 287 -6.29 16.49 15.51
CA ASP A 287 -7.71 16.62 15.81
C ASP A 287 -7.89 17.73 16.87
N PRO A 288 -9.01 18.47 16.86
CA PRO A 288 -9.24 19.53 17.84
C PRO A 288 -9.41 18.94 19.25
N GLY A 289 -8.94 19.69 20.26
CA GLY A 289 -9.05 19.34 21.67
C GLY A 289 -7.72 19.04 22.35
N LYS A 290 -7.74 18.93 23.71
CA LYS A 290 -6.53 18.74 24.51
C LYS A 290 -5.83 17.39 24.27
N ASP A 291 -6.61 16.36 23.92
CA ASP A 291 -6.15 14.99 23.69
C ASP A 291 -6.26 14.61 22.21
N GLY A 292 -6.22 15.61 21.33
CA GLY A 292 -6.36 15.42 19.89
C GLY A 292 -5.28 14.50 19.33
N LYS A 293 -5.71 13.49 18.54
CA LYS A 293 -4.78 12.60 17.86
C LYS A 293 -3.97 13.38 16.83
N THR A 294 -2.68 13.09 16.79
CA THR A 294 -1.80 13.58 15.73
C THR A 294 -1.83 12.61 14.57
N TRP A 295 -2.10 13.14 13.39
CA TRP A 295 -2.11 12.43 12.12
C TRP A 295 -0.87 12.80 11.32
N ARG A 296 -0.28 11.84 10.68
CA ARG A 296 0.78 12.03 9.68
C ARG A 296 0.19 11.89 8.30
N GLU A 297 0.70 12.64 7.37
CA GLU A 297 0.22 12.74 6.02
C GLU A 297 1.36 12.47 5.05
N VAL A 298 1.16 11.52 4.16
CA VAL A 298 2.08 11.18 3.08
C VAL A 298 1.29 11.20 1.78
N LEU A 299 1.53 12.22 0.95
CA LEU A 299 0.84 12.36 -0.33
C LEU A 299 1.85 12.62 -1.45
N LEU A 300 1.49 12.22 -2.66
CA LEU A 300 2.22 12.55 -3.89
C LEU A 300 1.38 13.45 -4.78
N LEU A 301 1.99 14.53 -5.24
CA LEU A 301 1.43 15.45 -6.22
C LEU A 301 1.73 14.93 -7.63
N ASP A 302 0.76 15.00 -8.52
CA ASP A 302 0.93 14.63 -9.93
C ASP A 302 1.73 15.69 -10.72
N ASP A 303 2.14 15.33 -11.95
CA ASP A 303 2.97 16.19 -12.82
C ASP A 303 2.25 17.44 -13.31
N ARG A 304 0.92 17.48 -13.23
CA ARG A 304 0.08 18.61 -13.62
C ARG A 304 -0.26 19.53 -12.46
N TRP A 305 0.13 19.15 -11.24
CA TRP A 305 -0.17 19.85 -9.99
C TRP A 305 -1.68 19.94 -9.68
N GLU A 306 -2.42 18.94 -10.10
CA GLU A 306 -3.88 18.92 -10.04
C GLU A 306 -4.42 17.93 -9.04
N THR A 307 -3.67 16.84 -8.78
CA THR A 307 -4.08 15.80 -7.85
C THR A 307 -2.99 15.48 -6.85
N LEU A 308 -3.41 15.33 -5.58
CA LEU A 308 -2.61 14.74 -4.52
C LEU A 308 -3.25 13.41 -4.12
N ARG A 309 -2.46 12.38 -3.95
CA ARG A 309 -2.96 11.08 -3.49
C ARG A 309 -2.03 10.47 -2.46
N GLY A 310 -2.59 9.71 -1.53
CA GLY A 310 -1.81 9.02 -0.51
C GLY A 310 -2.63 8.70 0.72
N ARG A 311 -2.02 8.80 1.89
CA ARG A 311 -2.60 8.31 3.13
C ARG A 311 -2.38 9.27 4.30
N PHE A 312 -3.39 9.38 5.16
CA PHE A 312 -3.25 9.86 6.54
C PHE A 312 -3.18 8.65 7.46
N PHE A 313 -2.35 8.70 8.50
CA PHE A 313 -2.24 7.58 9.43
C PHE A 313 -1.86 8.03 10.83
N THR A 314 -2.18 7.18 11.81
CA THR A 314 -1.98 7.42 13.23
C THR A 314 -1.66 6.10 13.94
N GLY A 315 -1.45 6.17 15.23
CA GLY A 315 -1.10 5.02 16.06
C GLY A 315 0.40 4.82 16.20
N ASP A 316 0.77 3.95 17.11
CA ASP A 316 2.17 3.69 17.43
C ASP A 316 2.88 2.88 16.33
N TYR A 317 2.14 2.04 15.65
CA TYR A 317 2.60 1.22 14.52
C TYR A 317 2.18 1.78 13.18
N ASP A 318 1.51 2.93 13.17
CA ASP A 318 0.96 3.54 11.95
C ASP A 318 -0.12 2.65 11.28
N GLU A 319 -0.83 1.89 12.10
CA GLU A 319 -1.74 0.84 11.68
C GLU A 319 -3.09 1.36 11.17
N LEU A 320 -3.58 2.44 11.74
CA LEU A 320 -4.87 3.03 11.36
C LEU A 320 -4.66 4.16 10.37
N GLY A 321 -5.32 4.08 9.22
CA GLY A 321 -5.13 5.07 8.16
C GLY A 321 -6.37 5.33 7.32
N VAL A 322 -6.29 6.44 6.59
CA VAL A 322 -7.31 6.96 5.69
C VAL A 322 -6.67 7.15 4.33
N ASP A 323 -7.13 6.45 3.33
CA ASP A 323 -6.69 6.67 1.95
C ASP A 323 -7.42 7.88 1.38
N VAL A 324 -6.67 8.80 0.76
CA VAL A 324 -7.24 10.06 0.25
C VAL A 324 -6.73 10.39 -1.14
N GLN A 325 -7.61 11.04 -1.89
CA GLN A 325 -7.31 11.74 -3.12
C GLN A 325 -7.84 13.15 -3.04
N LEU A 326 -7.04 14.11 -3.46
CA LEU A 326 -7.40 15.52 -3.53
C LEU A 326 -7.36 15.97 -4.98
N VAL A 327 -8.36 16.76 -5.36
CA VAL A 327 -8.40 17.42 -6.68
C VAL A 327 -8.44 18.93 -6.46
N ARG A 328 -7.53 19.65 -7.15
CA ARG A 328 -7.42 21.11 -7.05
C ARG A 328 -8.68 21.78 -7.57
N GLN A 329 -9.20 22.75 -6.81
CA GLN A 329 -10.25 23.65 -7.30
C GLN A 329 -9.62 24.78 -8.12
N ARG A 330 -10.14 24.98 -9.33
CA ARG A 330 -9.63 25.98 -10.31
C ARG A 330 -10.55 27.19 -10.47
N GLY A 331 -11.74 27.17 -9.86
CA GLY A 331 -12.76 28.19 -10.06
C GLY A 331 -13.49 28.11 -11.41
N ILE A 332 -13.42 26.96 -12.08
CA ILE A 332 -14.11 26.67 -13.34
C ILE A 332 -15.14 25.58 -13.06
N ALA A 333 -16.36 25.75 -13.56
CA ALA A 333 -17.44 24.80 -13.32
C ALA A 333 -17.04 23.37 -13.74
N SER A 334 -16.95 22.47 -12.76
CA SER A 334 -16.50 21.10 -12.96
C SER A 334 -17.02 20.16 -11.86
N VAL A 335 -17.11 18.87 -12.18
CA VAL A 335 -17.42 17.79 -11.22
C VAL A 335 -16.13 17.31 -10.58
N LEU A 336 -16.09 17.30 -9.25
CA LEU A 336 -14.91 16.90 -8.47
C LEU A 336 -15.12 15.64 -7.65
N ALA A 337 -16.38 15.33 -7.25
CA ALA A 337 -16.73 14.14 -6.51
C ALA A 337 -18.23 13.83 -6.57
N VAL A 338 -18.62 12.63 -6.14
CA VAL A 338 -20.01 12.23 -5.91
C VAL A 338 -20.16 11.61 -4.52
N GLU A 339 -21.32 11.76 -3.91
CA GLU A 339 -21.57 11.26 -2.54
C GLU A 339 -21.58 9.73 -2.46
N SER A 340 -22.22 9.08 -3.42
CA SER A 340 -22.37 7.62 -3.48
C SER A 340 -22.20 7.18 -4.94
N PRO A 341 -21.07 6.60 -5.28
CA PRO A 341 -20.77 6.28 -6.68
C PRO A 341 -21.43 4.98 -7.17
N TRP A 342 -22.34 4.38 -6.41
CA TRP A 342 -22.98 3.10 -6.76
C TRP A 342 -24.44 3.30 -7.11
N ILE A 343 -24.84 2.87 -8.30
CA ILE A 343 -26.20 3.03 -8.82
C ILE A 343 -26.74 1.68 -9.27
N THR A 344 -27.94 1.32 -8.82
CA THR A 344 -28.57 0.04 -9.19
C THR A 344 -29.02 0.00 -10.65
N VAL A 345 -29.05 -1.19 -11.24
CA VAL A 345 -29.59 -1.44 -12.58
C VAL A 345 -30.81 -2.38 -12.44
N PRO A 346 -32.00 -1.95 -12.93
CA PRO A 346 -32.37 -0.62 -13.40
C PRO A 346 -32.52 0.37 -12.23
N ALA A 347 -32.52 1.66 -12.52
CA ALA A 347 -32.92 2.68 -11.57
C ALA A 347 -33.88 3.66 -12.23
N GLN A 348 -34.83 4.20 -11.48
CA GLN A 348 -35.71 5.28 -11.90
C GLN A 348 -35.81 6.33 -10.78
N GLY A 349 -35.53 7.57 -11.13
CA GLY A 349 -35.54 8.66 -10.14
C GLY A 349 -34.42 8.57 -9.09
N HIS A 350 -33.30 7.92 -9.38
CA HIS A 350 -32.18 7.84 -8.46
C HIS A 350 -31.54 9.21 -8.24
N ILE A 351 -31.33 9.60 -6.98
CA ILE A 351 -30.74 10.89 -6.64
C ILE A 351 -29.22 10.70 -6.46
N LEU A 352 -28.44 11.38 -7.28
CA LEU A 352 -26.99 11.45 -7.18
C LEU A 352 -26.57 12.85 -6.73
N THR A 353 -25.99 12.97 -5.53
CA THR A 353 -25.39 14.22 -5.06
C THR A 353 -24.01 14.36 -5.68
N VAL A 354 -23.83 15.44 -6.45
CA VAL A 354 -22.58 15.77 -7.13
C VAL A 354 -21.94 16.96 -6.46
N PHE A 355 -20.67 16.81 -6.10
CA PHE A 355 -19.82 17.90 -5.61
C PHE A 355 -18.89 18.38 -6.71
N GLY A 356 -18.71 19.68 -6.76
CA GLY A 356 -17.89 20.30 -7.77
C GLY A 356 -17.48 21.70 -7.38
N GLU A 357 -17.22 22.53 -8.36
CA GLU A 357 -16.89 23.94 -8.16
C GLU A 357 -17.57 24.81 -9.20
N ALA A 358 -17.82 26.06 -8.83
CA ALA A 358 -18.30 27.12 -9.70
C ALA A 358 -19.55 26.78 -10.54
N PHE A 359 -20.43 25.89 -10.07
CA PHE A 359 -21.69 25.61 -10.74
C PHE A 359 -22.54 26.89 -10.83
N PRO A 360 -23.02 27.27 -12.02
CA PRO A 360 -23.87 28.43 -12.16
C PRO A 360 -25.28 28.15 -11.61
N ALA A 361 -25.97 29.19 -11.13
CA ALA A 361 -27.32 29.03 -10.55
C ALA A 361 -28.36 28.50 -11.54
N ASN A 362 -28.11 28.64 -12.85
CA ASN A 362 -28.95 28.14 -13.93
C ASN A 362 -28.51 26.82 -14.51
N VAL A 363 -27.65 26.06 -13.79
CA VAL A 363 -27.23 24.70 -14.17
C VAL A 363 -28.45 23.80 -14.39
N SER A 364 -28.37 22.94 -15.39
CA SER A 364 -29.47 22.11 -15.84
C SER A 364 -29.04 20.63 -16.05
N ALA A 365 -30.01 19.76 -16.21
CA ALA A 365 -29.75 18.32 -16.47
C ALA A 365 -28.95 18.09 -17.75
N GLN A 366 -29.09 18.98 -18.76
CA GLN A 366 -28.40 18.85 -20.04
C GLN A 366 -26.90 19.15 -19.97
N ASP A 367 -26.43 19.76 -18.87
CA ASP A 367 -25.03 20.08 -18.67
C ASP A 367 -24.24 18.85 -18.16
N PHE A 368 -24.94 17.77 -17.76
CA PHE A 368 -24.31 16.56 -17.22
C PHE A 368 -24.43 15.37 -18.16
N HIS A 369 -23.32 14.63 -18.30
CA HIS A 369 -23.22 13.45 -19.15
C HIS A 369 -22.63 12.27 -18.38
N LEU A 370 -23.40 11.16 -18.28
CA LEU A 370 -23.00 9.95 -17.57
C LEU A 370 -22.91 8.71 -18.49
N GLY A 371 -22.92 8.90 -19.80
CA GLY A 371 -22.90 7.83 -20.80
C GLY A 371 -24.28 7.47 -21.34
N LYS A 372 -24.35 6.48 -22.23
CA LYS A 372 -25.54 6.19 -23.04
C LYS A 372 -26.69 5.52 -22.23
N ASP A 373 -26.36 4.82 -21.15
CA ASP A 373 -27.32 4.00 -20.40
C ASP A 373 -27.89 4.74 -19.19
N ILE A 374 -27.43 5.97 -18.92
CA ILE A 374 -27.87 6.81 -17.81
C ILE A 374 -28.45 8.13 -18.35
N THR A 375 -29.69 8.39 -18.04
CA THR A 375 -30.36 9.65 -18.41
C THR A 375 -30.49 10.56 -17.21
N VAL A 376 -30.02 11.80 -17.32
CA VAL A 376 -30.23 12.85 -16.31
C VAL A 376 -31.57 13.48 -16.59
N THR A 377 -32.57 13.25 -15.73
CA THR A 377 -33.95 13.70 -15.91
C THR A 377 -34.22 15.04 -15.22
N ALA A 378 -33.49 15.37 -14.15
CA ALA A 378 -33.56 16.66 -13.47
C ALA A 378 -32.23 17.03 -12.82
N CYS A 379 -32.04 18.34 -12.58
CA CYS A 379 -30.92 18.89 -11.83
C CYS A 379 -31.43 19.93 -10.84
N GLU A 380 -31.13 19.77 -9.57
CA GLU A 380 -31.41 20.73 -8.50
C GLU A 380 -30.12 21.45 -8.12
N PHE A 381 -30.08 22.78 -8.28
CA PHE A 381 -28.96 23.61 -7.80
C PHE A 381 -29.07 23.77 -6.29
N VAL A 382 -28.08 23.26 -5.55
CA VAL A 382 -27.98 23.41 -4.09
C VAL A 382 -27.06 24.57 -3.73
N SER A 383 -25.89 24.63 -4.38
CA SER A 383 -24.90 25.69 -4.22
C SER A 383 -23.93 25.70 -5.40
N ALA A 384 -23.05 26.69 -5.46
CA ALA A 384 -21.97 26.72 -6.45
C ALA A 384 -20.99 25.52 -6.36
N THR A 385 -21.07 24.71 -5.29
CA THR A 385 -20.22 23.54 -5.08
C THR A 385 -21.01 22.23 -5.01
N GLN A 386 -22.35 22.27 -5.15
CA GLN A 386 -23.19 21.09 -5.01
C GLN A 386 -24.44 21.16 -5.86
N VAL A 387 -24.74 20.08 -6.55
CA VAL A 387 -26.01 19.85 -7.24
C VAL A 387 -26.53 18.47 -6.93
N LYS A 388 -27.85 18.24 -7.10
CA LYS A 388 -28.47 16.92 -7.07
C LYS A 388 -29.01 16.58 -8.44
N LEU A 389 -28.59 15.46 -8.98
CA LEU A 389 -29.06 14.92 -10.24
C LEU A 389 -30.10 13.85 -9.99
N THR A 390 -31.22 13.89 -10.72
CA THR A 390 -32.16 12.78 -10.79
C THR A 390 -31.84 11.97 -12.02
N LEU A 391 -31.62 10.66 -11.84
CA LEU A 391 -31.12 9.77 -12.88
C LEU A 391 -32.09 8.60 -13.13
N ASP A 392 -32.23 8.25 -14.41
CA ASP A 392 -32.84 6.97 -14.83
C ASP A 392 -31.76 6.11 -15.49
N VAL A 393 -31.68 4.82 -15.09
CA VAL A 393 -30.76 3.83 -15.65
C VAL A 393 -31.56 2.79 -16.42
N ALA A 394 -31.16 2.56 -17.66
CA ALA A 394 -31.82 1.62 -18.55
C ALA A 394 -31.82 0.19 -18.00
N PRO A 395 -32.91 -0.60 -18.16
CA PRO A 395 -32.98 -1.98 -17.64
C PRO A 395 -31.97 -2.95 -18.25
N ALA A 396 -31.42 -2.61 -19.44
CA ALA A 396 -30.43 -3.39 -20.16
C ALA A 396 -29.02 -2.81 -20.03
N ALA A 397 -28.80 -1.86 -19.10
CA ALA A 397 -27.47 -1.32 -18.85
C ALA A 397 -26.54 -2.39 -18.28
N ASP A 398 -25.31 -2.39 -18.73
CA ASP A 398 -24.25 -3.25 -18.19
C ASP A 398 -23.78 -2.71 -16.83
N SER A 399 -23.42 -3.62 -15.91
CA SER A 399 -22.84 -3.30 -14.60
C SER A 399 -21.36 -2.89 -14.78
N VAL A 400 -21.12 -1.68 -15.28
CA VAL A 400 -19.79 -1.14 -15.56
C VAL A 400 -19.63 0.27 -14.98
N VAL A 401 -18.40 0.75 -15.01
CA VAL A 401 -18.06 2.12 -14.59
C VAL A 401 -18.46 3.13 -15.66
N HIS A 402 -19.12 4.20 -15.24
CA HIS A 402 -19.45 5.37 -16.06
C HIS A 402 -18.76 6.62 -15.52
N GLN A 403 -18.38 7.53 -16.42
CA GLN A 403 -17.81 8.82 -16.05
C GLN A 403 -18.89 9.88 -15.89
N VAL A 404 -18.78 10.70 -14.85
CA VAL A 404 -19.66 11.86 -14.62
C VAL A 404 -18.94 13.09 -15.17
N ALA A 405 -19.46 13.66 -16.25
CA ALA A 405 -18.89 14.83 -16.92
C ALA A 405 -19.84 16.03 -16.84
N TYR A 406 -19.27 17.23 -16.80
CA TYR A 406 -19.97 18.51 -16.88
C TYR A 406 -19.55 19.26 -18.15
N GLY A 407 -20.51 19.67 -18.95
CA GLY A 407 -20.25 20.35 -20.23
C GLY A 407 -19.48 19.46 -21.21
N SER A 408 -18.48 20.03 -21.86
CA SER A 408 -17.60 19.32 -22.80
C SER A 408 -16.37 18.68 -22.18
N GLU A 409 -16.16 18.84 -20.89
CA GLU A 409 -14.98 18.28 -20.21
C GLU A 409 -15.12 16.77 -20.01
N LYS A 410 -14.00 16.07 -20.16
CA LYS A 410 -13.95 14.63 -19.83
C LYS A 410 -14.03 14.51 -18.31
N GLY A 411 -15.06 13.83 -17.82
CA GLY A 411 -15.22 13.56 -16.39
C GLY A 411 -14.06 12.72 -15.85
N GLN A 412 -13.57 13.08 -14.69
CA GLN A 412 -12.61 12.26 -13.93
C GLN A 412 -13.33 11.45 -12.83
N VAL A 413 -14.51 11.89 -12.43
CA VAL A 413 -15.34 11.24 -11.42
C VAL A 413 -16.12 10.09 -12.05
N GLN A 414 -16.22 8.98 -11.31
CA GLN A 414 -16.82 7.76 -11.80
C GLN A 414 -17.99 7.33 -10.92
N VAL A 415 -18.97 6.67 -11.52
CA VAL A 415 -20.02 5.91 -10.84
C VAL A 415 -20.01 4.48 -11.34
N GLN A 416 -20.29 3.54 -10.47
CA GLN A 416 -20.37 2.11 -10.76
C GLN A 416 -21.85 1.70 -10.84
N LEU A 417 -22.26 1.15 -11.96
CA LEU A 417 -23.54 0.46 -12.07
C LEU A 417 -23.41 -0.95 -11.50
N TYR A 418 -24.44 -1.40 -10.76
CA TYR A 418 -24.50 -2.76 -10.21
C TYR A 418 -25.92 -3.31 -10.27
N ASP A 419 -26.07 -4.62 -10.43
CA ASP A 419 -27.36 -5.32 -10.50
C ASP A 419 -27.58 -6.34 -9.39
N ALA A 420 -26.53 -6.64 -8.62
CA ALA A 420 -26.61 -7.61 -7.52
C ALA A 420 -25.60 -7.31 -6.40
N VAL A 421 -25.87 -7.82 -5.22
CA VAL A 421 -24.88 -8.07 -4.17
C VAL A 421 -24.82 -9.59 -3.99
N ASP A 422 -23.72 -10.19 -4.38
CA ASP A 422 -23.57 -11.63 -4.38
C ASP A 422 -23.08 -12.19 -3.06
N TYR A 423 -22.13 -11.49 -2.45
CA TYR A 423 -21.55 -11.85 -1.17
C TYR A 423 -20.99 -10.62 -0.46
N VAL A 424 -20.55 -10.81 0.78
CA VAL A 424 -19.81 -9.82 1.56
C VAL A 424 -18.41 -10.37 1.82
N ARG A 425 -17.40 -9.54 1.68
CA ARG A 425 -16.04 -9.87 2.09
C ARG A 425 -15.53 -8.96 3.18
N ILE A 426 -14.60 -9.47 3.99
CA ILE A 426 -13.92 -8.69 5.02
C ILE A 426 -12.63 -8.13 4.46
N ARG A 427 -12.34 -6.88 4.78
CA ARG A 427 -11.05 -6.25 4.57
C ARG A 427 -10.42 -5.87 5.93
N PRO A 428 -9.12 -6.07 6.12
CA PRO A 428 -8.22 -6.81 5.23
C PRO A 428 -8.58 -8.30 5.16
N LEU A 429 -8.19 -8.97 4.06
CA LEU A 429 -8.39 -10.42 3.89
C LEU A 429 -7.60 -11.24 4.91
N GLN A 430 -6.51 -10.67 5.41
CA GLN A 430 -5.70 -11.20 6.50
C GLN A 430 -5.31 -10.06 7.41
N GLY A 431 -5.75 -10.09 8.65
CA GLY A 431 -5.41 -9.12 9.67
C GLY A 431 -4.07 -9.43 10.33
N LEU A 432 -3.37 -8.41 10.80
CA LEU A 432 -2.12 -8.51 11.54
C LEU A 432 -2.15 -7.59 12.76
N SER A 433 -2.07 -8.16 13.93
CA SER A 433 -2.03 -7.42 15.19
C SER A 433 -0.81 -7.82 16.05
N ARG A 434 -0.45 -6.98 17.00
CA ARG A 434 0.67 -7.25 17.93
C ARG A 434 0.24 -7.04 19.36
N ILE A 435 0.50 -8.02 20.20
CA ILE A 435 0.32 -7.87 21.64
C ILE A 435 1.17 -6.71 22.16
N GLY A 436 0.78 -6.09 23.26
CA GLY A 436 1.48 -4.95 23.85
C GLY A 436 0.77 -4.45 25.10
N GLY A 437 1.15 -3.28 25.59
CA GLY A 437 0.53 -2.66 26.75
C GLY A 437 1.33 -2.76 28.05
N SER A 438 2.48 -3.48 28.06
CA SER A 438 3.46 -3.43 29.15
C SER A 438 4.63 -2.50 28.77
N ASN A 439 5.59 -3.01 28.00
CA ASN A 439 6.77 -2.25 27.58
C ASN A 439 6.66 -1.71 26.14
N PHE A 440 5.76 -2.28 25.37
CA PHE A 440 5.54 -1.94 23.97
C PHE A 440 4.07 -1.59 23.74
N PRO A 441 3.76 -0.68 22.82
CA PRO A 441 2.38 -0.38 22.47
C PRO A 441 1.70 -1.58 21.81
N LYS A 442 0.38 -1.65 21.89
CA LYS A 442 -0.44 -2.57 21.11
C LYS A 442 -0.52 -2.10 19.67
N GLN A 443 -0.46 -3.03 18.71
CA GLN A 443 -0.88 -2.76 17.34
C GLN A 443 -2.32 -3.22 17.19
N LEU A 444 -3.22 -2.28 16.95
CA LEU A 444 -4.62 -2.53 16.69
C LEU A 444 -4.82 -3.03 15.25
N GLU A 445 -5.95 -3.67 14.99
CA GLU A 445 -6.40 -3.98 13.64
C GLU A 445 -7.86 -3.59 13.49
N ARG A 446 -8.25 -3.06 12.33
CA ARG A 446 -9.63 -2.68 12.06
C ARG A 446 -10.15 -3.39 10.83
N PHE A 447 -11.31 -4.00 10.97
CA PHE A 447 -11.97 -4.72 9.90
C PHE A 447 -13.17 -3.97 9.38
N GLU A 448 -13.49 -4.17 8.11
CA GLU A 448 -14.69 -3.70 7.46
C GLU A 448 -15.32 -4.80 6.62
N ALA A 449 -16.63 -4.76 6.49
CA ALA A 449 -17.40 -5.63 5.63
C ALA A 449 -17.79 -4.87 4.36
N VAL A 450 -17.52 -5.44 3.19
CA VAL A 450 -17.76 -4.81 1.89
C VAL A 450 -18.71 -5.66 1.07
N ALA A 451 -19.80 -5.05 0.57
CA ALA A 451 -20.68 -5.67 -0.40
C ALA A 451 -19.96 -5.88 -1.73
N VAL A 452 -20.13 -7.03 -2.35
CA VAL A 452 -19.42 -7.40 -3.58
C VAL A 452 -20.39 -7.96 -4.62
N GLN A 453 -20.25 -7.51 -5.85
CA GLN A 453 -20.82 -8.12 -7.02
C GLN A 453 -19.77 -8.98 -7.72
N ARG A 454 -20.12 -10.23 -8.04
CA ARG A 454 -19.24 -11.12 -8.80
C ARG A 454 -18.99 -10.60 -10.20
N GLY A 455 -17.79 -10.82 -10.66
CA GLY A 455 -17.40 -10.57 -12.03
C GLY A 455 -18.08 -11.49 -13.04
N LYS A 456 -17.61 -11.43 -14.29
CA LYS A 456 -18.18 -12.18 -15.43
C LYS A 456 -17.97 -13.68 -15.32
N ASP A 457 -16.95 -14.12 -14.60
CA ASP A 457 -16.66 -15.54 -14.40
C ASP A 457 -17.63 -16.21 -13.40
N GLY A 458 -18.43 -15.43 -12.67
CA GLY A 458 -19.42 -15.85 -11.68
C GLY A 458 -18.84 -16.48 -10.43
N LYS A 459 -17.52 -16.51 -10.26
CA LYS A 459 -16.84 -17.08 -9.09
C LYS A 459 -16.62 -15.97 -8.04
N PRO A 460 -16.65 -16.30 -6.75
CA PRO A 460 -16.30 -15.34 -5.70
C PRO A 460 -14.77 -15.26 -5.52
N TYR A 461 -14.29 -14.12 -5.05
CA TYR A 461 -12.88 -13.84 -4.71
C TYR A 461 -11.94 -13.88 -5.93
N THR A 462 -12.42 -13.42 -7.06
CA THR A 462 -11.65 -13.27 -8.30
C THR A 462 -11.32 -11.80 -8.57
N GLU A 463 -10.38 -11.53 -9.47
CA GLU A 463 -9.90 -10.18 -9.77
C GLU A 463 -10.95 -9.30 -10.47
N ASP A 464 -11.92 -9.92 -11.13
CA ASP A 464 -13.01 -9.23 -11.83
C ASP A 464 -14.24 -8.95 -10.93
N ASP A 465 -14.19 -9.36 -9.65
CA ASP A 465 -15.20 -8.99 -8.66
C ASP A 465 -15.16 -7.50 -8.34
N VAL A 466 -16.33 -6.90 -8.26
CA VAL A 466 -16.48 -5.47 -8.00
C VAL A 466 -16.86 -5.22 -6.55
N ASP A 467 -15.96 -4.58 -5.81
CA ASP A 467 -16.27 -4.05 -4.49
C ASP A 467 -17.20 -2.85 -4.62
N LEU A 468 -18.30 -2.90 -3.88
CA LEU A 468 -19.30 -1.86 -3.88
C LEU A 468 -19.06 -0.92 -2.67
N TRP A 469 -19.85 -1.03 -1.63
CA TRP A 469 -19.71 -0.15 -0.45
C TRP A 469 -19.48 -0.93 0.83
N MET A 470 -18.93 -0.26 1.83
CA MET A 470 -18.86 -0.78 3.18
C MET A 470 -20.27 -0.92 3.75
N VAL A 471 -20.55 -2.08 4.34
CA VAL A 471 -21.83 -2.38 4.97
C VAL A 471 -21.70 -2.45 6.49
N PRO A 472 -22.71 -2.00 7.25
CA PRO A 472 -22.73 -2.22 8.69
C PRO A 472 -22.79 -3.71 9.00
N ALA A 473 -22.00 -4.16 9.97
CA ALA A 473 -21.91 -5.57 10.32
C ALA A 473 -21.73 -5.77 11.82
N LYS A 474 -22.12 -6.97 12.31
CA LYS A 474 -21.79 -7.42 13.66
C LYS A 474 -20.59 -8.35 13.61
N TRP A 475 -19.66 -8.15 14.54
CA TRP A 475 -18.36 -8.76 14.54
C TRP A 475 -18.16 -9.71 15.70
N ARG A 476 -17.45 -10.80 15.49
CA ARG A 476 -17.00 -11.72 16.54
C ARG A 476 -15.72 -12.42 16.14
N LEU A 477 -14.99 -12.91 17.15
CA LEU A 477 -13.89 -13.83 16.96
C LEU A 477 -14.40 -15.27 16.97
N VAL A 478 -13.72 -16.12 16.20
CA VAL A 478 -13.97 -17.55 16.10
C VAL A 478 -12.64 -18.28 16.14
N GLU A 479 -12.55 -19.40 16.83
CA GLU A 479 -11.34 -20.20 16.91
C GLU A 479 -10.86 -20.64 15.53
N ALA A 480 -9.58 -20.43 15.23
CA ALA A 480 -8.91 -20.99 14.07
C ALA A 480 -8.22 -22.29 14.50
N ALA A 481 -9.00 -23.31 14.84
CA ALA A 481 -8.50 -24.54 15.45
C ALA A 481 -7.42 -25.19 14.59
N VAL A 482 -6.15 -24.95 14.95
CA VAL A 482 -4.98 -25.60 14.37
C VAL A 482 -4.79 -26.99 15.02
N ARG A 483 -5.38 -27.16 16.19
CA ARG A 483 -5.39 -28.41 16.99
C ARG A 483 -6.69 -28.53 17.78
N ASP A 484 -7.01 -29.72 18.26
CA ASP A 484 -8.30 -30.03 18.93
C ASP A 484 -8.53 -29.25 20.23
N ASP A 485 -7.46 -28.87 20.93
CA ASP A 485 -7.50 -28.14 22.20
C ASP A 485 -6.85 -26.75 22.12
N ASP A 486 -6.98 -26.10 20.97
CA ASP A 486 -6.52 -24.74 20.76
C ASP A 486 -7.23 -23.77 21.69
N ASP A 487 -6.45 -22.84 22.27
CA ASP A 487 -6.96 -21.89 23.26
C ASP A 487 -6.78 -20.42 22.88
N ASP A 488 -6.41 -20.17 21.61
CA ASP A 488 -6.07 -18.83 21.11
C ASP A 488 -7.19 -17.82 21.33
N LEU A 489 -8.43 -18.21 21.00
CA LEU A 489 -9.61 -17.37 21.14
C LEU A 489 -9.80 -16.77 22.55
N SER A 490 -9.34 -17.50 23.58
CA SER A 490 -9.51 -17.07 24.98
C SER A 490 -8.47 -16.02 25.40
N TYR A 491 -7.33 -15.88 24.67
CA TYR A 491 -6.19 -15.12 25.15
C TYR A 491 -5.65 -14.06 24.20
N VAL A 492 -5.94 -14.13 22.89
CA VAL A 492 -5.30 -13.24 21.90
C VAL A 492 -5.77 -11.79 21.95
N GLY A 493 -6.96 -11.52 22.49
CA GLY A 493 -7.55 -10.17 22.55
C GLY A 493 -9.06 -10.17 22.31
N THR A 494 -9.61 -9.00 21.99
CA THR A 494 -11.05 -8.81 21.80
C THR A 494 -11.35 -7.98 20.57
N ILE A 495 -12.49 -8.24 19.93
CA ILE A 495 -13.01 -7.39 18.86
C ILE A 495 -14.26 -6.66 19.36
N ASP A 496 -14.34 -5.38 19.03
CA ASP A 496 -15.57 -4.60 19.26
C ASP A 496 -16.66 -5.07 18.30
N PRO A 497 -17.83 -5.47 18.82
CA PRO A 497 -18.86 -6.13 18.02
C PRO A 497 -19.54 -5.21 17.00
N ASP A 498 -19.43 -3.89 17.13
CA ASP A 498 -20.08 -2.90 16.26
C ASP A 498 -19.11 -2.27 15.28
N SER A 499 -17.90 -1.95 15.72
CA SER A 499 -16.91 -1.22 14.89
C SER A 499 -15.92 -2.11 14.17
N GLY A 500 -15.82 -3.41 14.50
CA GLY A 500 -14.82 -4.30 13.93
C GLY A 500 -13.37 -3.98 14.37
N MET A 501 -13.19 -3.17 15.41
CA MET A 501 -11.88 -2.85 15.97
C MET A 501 -11.39 -3.99 16.86
N PHE A 502 -10.30 -4.61 16.46
CA PHE A 502 -9.60 -5.61 17.27
C PHE A 502 -8.54 -4.95 18.15
N SER A 503 -8.57 -5.27 19.44
CA SER A 503 -7.57 -4.88 20.42
C SER A 503 -6.86 -6.13 20.93
N PRO A 504 -5.55 -6.30 20.66
CA PRO A 504 -4.81 -7.48 21.10
C PRO A 504 -4.64 -7.47 22.62
N ALA A 505 -4.35 -8.65 23.17
CA ALA A 505 -4.06 -8.83 24.59
C ALA A 505 -2.78 -8.12 25.02
N VAL A 506 -2.54 -8.10 26.32
CA VAL A 506 -1.30 -7.56 26.92
C VAL A 506 -0.14 -8.51 26.61
N ASP A 507 1.03 -7.94 26.32
CA ASP A 507 2.27 -8.70 26.15
C ASP A 507 2.81 -9.21 27.49
N GLY A 508 3.56 -10.28 27.41
CA GLY A 508 4.20 -10.93 28.55
C GLY A 508 3.84 -12.41 28.65
N PRO A 509 4.53 -13.14 29.54
CA PRO A 509 4.30 -14.57 29.70
C PRO A 509 2.90 -14.84 30.26
N ASN A 510 2.26 -15.90 29.76
CA ASN A 510 0.96 -16.37 30.25
C ASN A 510 1.04 -17.88 30.55
N ALA A 511 1.15 -18.21 31.82
CA ALA A 511 1.23 -19.60 32.29
C ALA A 511 -0.08 -20.40 32.12
N GLN A 512 -1.19 -19.76 31.81
CA GLN A 512 -2.48 -20.42 31.55
C GLN A 512 -2.58 -20.98 30.13
N ARG A 513 -1.72 -20.50 29.20
CA ARG A 513 -1.66 -21.00 27.83
C ARG A 513 -1.07 -22.41 27.79
N LYS A 514 -1.69 -23.26 26.99
CA LYS A 514 -1.21 -24.65 26.80
C LYS A 514 -0.06 -24.73 25.79
N TRP A 515 -0.16 -23.98 24.72
CA TRP A 515 0.69 -24.13 23.53
C TRP A 515 1.53 -22.91 23.19
N SER A 516 1.30 -21.82 23.86
CA SER A 516 2.07 -20.59 23.68
C SER A 516 2.59 -20.08 25.02
N ALA A 517 3.78 -19.49 25.05
CA ALA A 517 4.31 -18.87 26.25
C ALA A 517 3.70 -17.49 26.55
N ASN A 518 2.94 -16.92 25.61
CA ASN A 518 2.34 -15.59 25.70
C ASN A 518 0.96 -15.57 25.03
N ASN A 519 0.39 -14.38 24.83
CA ASN A 519 -0.95 -14.19 24.26
C ASN A 519 -0.98 -14.03 22.72
N THR A 520 0.03 -14.56 22.02
CA THR A 520 0.03 -14.63 20.54
C THR A 520 -0.80 -15.81 20.05
N GLY A 521 -1.27 -15.78 18.82
CA GLY A 521 -2.04 -16.86 18.22
C GLY A 521 -2.70 -16.47 16.91
N GLU A 522 -3.64 -17.28 16.47
CA GLU A 522 -4.38 -17.12 15.23
C GLU A 522 -5.87 -17.36 15.46
N VAL A 523 -6.71 -16.47 14.99
CA VAL A 523 -8.18 -16.58 15.08
C VAL A 523 -8.82 -16.14 13.77
N TYR A 524 -10.08 -16.53 13.55
CA TYR A 524 -10.89 -15.94 12.53
C TYR A 524 -11.67 -14.74 13.07
N VAL A 525 -11.74 -13.69 12.27
CA VAL A 525 -12.72 -12.61 12.42
C VAL A 525 -13.90 -12.95 11.54
N GLU A 526 -15.09 -12.96 12.13
CA GLU A 526 -16.32 -13.22 11.42
C GLU A 526 -17.26 -12.04 11.52
N CYS A 527 -17.88 -11.68 10.39
CA CYS A 527 -18.95 -10.70 10.36
C CYS A 527 -20.27 -11.31 9.89
N THR A 528 -21.37 -10.72 10.37
CA THR A 528 -22.74 -10.98 9.89
C THR A 528 -23.43 -9.66 9.60
N THR A 529 -24.19 -9.61 8.50
CA THR A 529 -24.95 -8.42 8.11
C THR A 529 -26.22 -8.82 7.38
N ASP A 530 -27.29 -8.06 7.60
CA ASP A 530 -28.57 -8.20 6.91
C ASP A 530 -28.77 -6.99 5.99
N LEU A 531 -28.91 -7.25 4.70
CA LEU A 531 -29.02 -6.21 3.68
C LEU A 531 -30.29 -6.38 2.86
N HIS A 532 -30.83 -5.26 2.40
CA HIS A 532 -31.85 -5.23 1.34
C HIS A 532 -31.13 -4.98 0.02
N VAL A 533 -31.07 -6.00 -0.83
CA VAL A 533 -30.28 -5.99 -2.07
C VAL A 533 -31.16 -6.28 -3.28
N PRO A 534 -30.77 -5.82 -4.48
CA PRO A 534 -31.48 -6.16 -5.71
C PRO A 534 -31.61 -7.67 -5.87
N GLU A 535 -32.83 -8.14 -6.21
CA GLU A 535 -33.07 -9.55 -6.53
C GLU A 535 -32.40 -9.86 -7.88
N ARG A 536 -31.35 -10.71 -7.87
CA ARG A 536 -30.70 -11.13 -9.11
C ARG A 536 -31.70 -11.87 -9.98
N LYS A 537 -31.91 -11.40 -11.19
CA LYS A 537 -32.63 -12.16 -12.20
C LYS A 537 -31.74 -13.35 -12.60
N GLU A 538 -32.16 -14.57 -12.24
CA GLU A 538 -31.48 -15.75 -12.76
C GLU A 538 -31.46 -15.65 -14.30
N PRO A 539 -30.32 -15.90 -14.94
CA PRO A 539 -30.30 -16.01 -16.39
C PRO A 539 -31.35 -17.05 -16.79
N PRO A 540 -32.10 -16.83 -17.87
CA PRO A 540 -33.07 -17.80 -18.32
C PRO A 540 -32.37 -19.16 -18.41
N LYS A 541 -32.94 -20.17 -17.73
CA LYS A 541 -32.44 -21.55 -17.84
C LYS A 541 -32.39 -21.87 -19.32
N VAL A 542 -31.17 -21.99 -19.83
CA VAL A 542 -30.96 -22.54 -21.18
C VAL A 542 -31.43 -23.99 -21.05
N GLU A 543 -32.65 -24.27 -21.51
CA GLU A 543 -33.09 -25.65 -21.65
C GLU A 543 -32.04 -26.37 -22.51
N PRO A 544 -31.50 -27.50 -22.03
CA PRO A 544 -30.57 -28.26 -22.85
C PRO A 544 -31.28 -28.53 -24.18
N PRO A 545 -30.57 -28.41 -25.31
CA PRO A 545 -31.17 -28.66 -26.59
C PRO A 545 -31.87 -30.02 -26.57
N VAL A 546 -33.17 -30.03 -26.87
CA VAL A 546 -33.94 -31.24 -26.96
C VAL A 546 -33.30 -32.05 -28.08
N ASP A 547 -32.61 -33.15 -27.72
CA ASP A 547 -32.07 -34.09 -28.65
C ASP A 547 -33.22 -34.59 -29.54
N LYS A 548 -33.26 -34.14 -30.78
CA LYS A 548 -34.07 -34.74 -31.80
C LYS A 548 -33.64 -36.20 -31.94
N PRO A 549 -34.58 -37.18 -31.93
CA PRO A 549 -34.23 -38.57 -32.12
C PRO A 549 -33.46 -38.70 -33.43
N ALA A 550 -32.23 -39.17 -33.35
CA ALA A 550 -31.42 -39.49 -34.52
C ALA A 550 -32.09 -40.68 -35.28
N ASP A 551 -32.49 -40.45 -36.52
CA ASP A 551 -32.81 -41.49 -37.46
C ASP A 551 -31.62 -42.45 -37.58
N LYS A 552 -31.89 -43.75 -37.36
CA LYS A 552 -30.92 -44.82 -37.53
C LYS A 552 -30.48 -44.92 -39.01
N PRO A 553 -29.19 -44.97 -39.30
CA PRO A 553 -28.73 -45.72 -40.47
C PRO A 553 -28.22 -47.10 -40.03
N ALA A 554 -28.74 -48.08 -40.72
CA ALA A 554 -28.19 -49.42 -40.73
C ALA A 554 -26.85 -49.47 -41.51
N GLY A 555 -25.89 -50.28 -41.00
CA GLY A 555 -24.69 -50.56 -41.75
C GLY A 555 -23.45 -50.82 -40.90
N GLU A 556 -23.36 -52.05 -40.47
CA GLU A 556 -22.20 -52.70 -39.87
C GLU A 556 -21.04 -52.78 -40.86
N VAL A 557 -19.88 -52.24 -40.57
CA VAL A 557 -18.59 -52.64 -41.15
C VAL A 557 -17.50 -52.56 -40.08
N ALA A 558 -16.75 -53.65 -39.98
CA ALA A 558 -15.74 -53.99 -38.98
C ALA A 558 -14.49 -53.07 -38.92
N PRO A 559 -13.65 -53.22 -37.89
CA PRO A 559 -12.61 -52.26 -37.54
C PRO A 559 -11.33 -52.47 -38.36
N GLN A 560 -10.78 -51.39 -38.87
CA GLN A 560 -9.37 -51.37 -39.31
C GLN A 560 -8.53 -50.49 -38.34
N THR A 561 -7.55 -51.17 -37.79
CA THR A 561 -6.36 -50.61 -37.16
C THR A 561 -5.59 -49.81 -38.20
N ASN A 562 -5.16 -48.56 -37.82
CA ASN A 562 -3.77 -48.15 -38.01
C ASN A 562 -3.48 -46.70 -37.60
N SER A 563 -2.46 -46.63 -36.85
CA SER A 563 -1.26 -45.82 -37.07
C SER A 563 -1.29 -44.35 -36.60
N ALA A 564 -0.52 -44.16 -35.61
CA ALA A 564 -0.06 -42.88 -35.06
C ALA A 564 0.50 -41.95 -36.14
N THR A 565 -0.01 -40.74 -36.20
CA THR A 565 0.66 -39.64 -36.90
C THR A 565 1.12 -38.60 -35.88
N ALA A 566 2.41 -38.31 -35.93
CA ALA A 566 3.12 -37.39 -35.08
C ALA A 566 2.61 -35.93 -35.22
N PRO A 567 2.73 -35.09 -34.17
CA PRO A 567 2.30 -33.72 -34.25
C PRO A 567 3.28 -32.88 -35.08
N THR A 568 2.72 -32.04 -35.93
CA THR A 568 3.41 -31.04 -36.74
C THR A 568 4.12 -30.00 -35.86
N PRO A 569 5.37 -29.62 -36.18
CA PRO A 569 6.09 -28.64 -35.42
C PRO A 569 5.51 -27.22 -35.60
N ARG A 570 5.34 -26.54 -34.49
CA ARG A 570 4.94 -25.13 -34.39
C ARG A 570 6.09 -24.30 -34.95
N LEU A 571 5.83 -23.49 -35.95
CA LEU A 571 6.75 -22.48 -36.48
C LEU A 571 6.97 -21.40 -35.43
N GLU A 572 8.21 -21.25 -35.00
CA GLU A 572 8.67 -20.07 -34.22
C GLU A 572 8.73 -18.86 -35.16
N PRO A 573 8.38 -17.65 -34.66
CA PRO A 573 8.55 -16.44 -35.46
C PRO A 573 10.03 -16.06 -35.56
N GLU A 574 10.46 -15.76 -36.79
CA GLU A 574 11.82 -15.28 -37.08
C GLU A 574 12.15 -13.98 -36.31
N PRO A 575 13.42 -13.79 -35.86
CA PRO A 575 13.85 -12.57 -35.19
C PRO A 575 13.96 -11.43 -36.21
N VAL A 576 13.24 -10.34 -35.91
CA VAL A 576 13.35 -9.08 -36.66
C VAL A 576 14.66 -8.42 -36.32
N THR A 577 15.57 -8.33 -37.27
CA THR A 577 16.83 -7.57 -37.17
C THR A 577 16.53 -6.07 -37.22
N PRO A 578 17.03 -5.26 -36.26
CA PRO A 578 16.91 -3.81 -36.33
C PRO A 578 17.87 -3.23 -37.40
N PRO A 579 17.50 -2.10 -38.05
CA PRO A 579 18.34 -1.47 -39.07
C PRO A 579 19.63 -0.90 -38.45
N PRO A 580 20.72 -0.82 -39.23
CA PRO A 580 22.02 -0.38 -38.76
C PRO A 580 22.02 1.12 -38.37
N VAL A 581 22.45 1.39 -37.15
CA VAL A 581 22.63 2.76 -36.62
C VAL A 581 23.97 3.29 -37.18
N THR A 582 23.90 4.37 -37.92
CA THR A 582 25.06 5.14 -38.37
C THR A 582 25.72 5.86 -37.19
N PRO A 583 27.02 5.79 -36.98
CA PRO A 583 27.69 6.50 -35.88
C PRO A 583 27.71 8.00 -36.13
N VAL A 584 27.15 8.75 -35.16
CA VAL A 584 27.20 10.20 -35.12
C VAL A 584 28.53 10.61 -34.46
N THR A 585 29.36 11.34 -35.19
CA THR A 585 30.63 11.91 -34.70
C THR A 585 30.34 12.99 -33.64
N PRO A 586 31.02 12.99 -32.48
CA PRO A 586 30.86 14.04 -31.50
C PRO A 586 31.47 15.35 -31.97
N VAL A 587 30.66 16.38 -32.04
CA VAL A 587 31.12 17.76 -32.26
C VAL A 587 31.35 18.39 -30.89
N THR A 588 32.61 18.62 -30.55
CA THR A 588 33.03 19.36 -29.37
C THR A 588 32.99 20.86 -29.67
N PRO A 589 32.23 21.69 -28.98
CA PRO A 589 32.38 23.16 -29.14
C PRO A 589 33.62 23.66 -28.37
N PRO A 590 34.32 24.69 -28.88
CA PRO A 590 35.48 25.24 -28.21
C PRO A 590 35.10 26.03 -26.96
N VAL A 591 35.71 25.67 -25.82
CA VAL A 591 35.58 26.39 -24.55
C VAL A 591 36.47 27.65 -24.62
N THR A 592 35.85 28.81 -24.60
CA THR A 592 36.50 30.10 -24.36
C THR A 592 36.72 30.31 -22.86
N PRO A 593 37.87 30.68 -22.36
CA PRO A 593 38.13 30.93 -20.95
C PRO A 593 37.41 32.21 -20.49
N VAL A 594 36.61 32.08 -19.45
CA VAL A 594 35.94 33.23 -18.80
C VAL A 594 36.91 33.85 -17.80
N THR A 595 37.15 35.14 -17.96
CA THR A 595 37.95 35.99 -17.06
C THR A 595 37.26 36.09 -15.68
N PRO A 596 38.00 36.08 -14.56
CA PRO A 596 37.41 36.21 -13.23
C PRO A 596 36.86 37.61 -12.99
N VAL A 597 35.55 37.64 -12.59
CA VAL A 597 34.89 38.89 -12.22
C VAL A 597 35.19 39.22 -10.76
N THR A 598 35.67 40.41 -10.52
CA THR A 598 35.96 41.03 -9.22
C THR A 598 34.65 41.14 -8.41
N PRO A 599 34.64 40.88 -7.09
CA PRO A 599 33.43 41.01 -6.28
C PRO A 599 33.07 42.50 -6.11
N VAL A 600 31.85 42.82 -6.52
CA VAL A 600 31.21 44.11 -6.24
C VAL A 600 30.54 44.06 -4.90
N THR A 601 30.93 44.94 -4.00
CA THR A 601 30.29 45.15 -2.68
C THR A 601 28.89 45.72 -2.89
N PRO A 602 27.84 45.14 -2.32
CA PRO A 602 26.49 45.72 -2.46
C PRO A 602 26.34 47.02 -1.64
N PRO A 603 25.58 48.01 -2.12
CA PRO A 603 25.31 49.21 -1.37
C PRO A 603 24.39 48.94 -0.19
N VAL A 604 24.74 49.50 0.96
CA VAL A 604 23.94 49.47 2.21
C VAL A 604 22.70 50.34 2.00
N THR A 605 21.55 49.68 1.93
CA THR A 605 20.24 50.37 1.95
C THR A 605 19.83 50.64 3.41
N PRO A 606 19.34 51.84 3.77
CA PRO A 606 18.85 52.11 5.12
C PRO A 606 17.58 51.33 5.44
N PRO A 607 17.30 51.02 6.72
CA PRO A 607 16.15 50.24 7.11
C PRO A 607 14.84 50.98 6.81
N VAL A 608 14.03 50.38 5.94
CA VAL A 608 12.65 50.80 5.71
C VAL A 608 11.78 50.16 6.82
N THR A 609 11.20 50.98 7.64
CA THR A 609 10.21 50.56 8.66
C THR A 609 8.96 50.04 7.92
N PRO A 610 8.52 48.81 8.14
CA PRO A 610 7.28 48.34 7.53
C PRO A 610 6.08 48.99 8.22
N VAL A 611 5.36 49.78 7.46
CA VAL A 611 4.00 50.20 7.87
C VAL A 611 3.07 49.08 7.40
N THR A 612 2.72 48.19 8.30
CA THR A 612 1.69 47.17 8.09
C THR A 612 0.34 47.83 8.40
N PRO A 613 -0.59 47.96 7.44
CA PRO A 613 -1.98 48.26 7.79
C PRO A 613 -2.57 47.03 8.51
N PRO A 614 -3.46 47.20 9.48
CA PRO A 614 -4.10 46.11 10.17
C PRO A 614 -4.96 45.33 9.17
N VAL A 615 -4.50 44.12 8.83
CA VAL A 615 -5.32 43.16 8.09
C VAL A 615 -6.35 42.63 9.09
N THR A 616 -7.59 43.06 8.94
CA THR A 616 -8.73 42.41 9.59
C THR A 616 -8.74 40.95 9.13
N PRO A 617 -8.76 39.96 10.05
CA PRO A 617 -8.87 38.57 9.64
C PRO A 617 -10.20 38.40 8.88
N VAL A 618 -10.13 38.20 7.60
CA VAL A 618 -11.28 37.73 6.83
C VAL A 618 -11.43 36.27 7.24
N THR A 619 -12.41 36.00 8.09
CA THR A 619 -12.85 34.65 8.39
C THR A 619 -13.25 34.02 7.03
N PRO A 620 -12.58 32.95 6.57
CA PRO A 620 -13.02 32.31 5.34
C PRO A 620 -14.48 31.87 5.53
N PRO A 621 -15.33 31.97 4.51
CA PRO A 621 -16.69 31.50 4.60
C PRO A 621 -16.62 30.01 5.01
N VAL A 622 -17.24 29.71 6.15
CA VAL A 622 -17.45 28.34 6.59
C VAL A 622 -18.36 27.72 5.56
N LEU A 623 -17.77 27.03 4.57
CA LEU A 623 -18.49 26.14 3.70
C LEU A 623 -18.99 25.00 4.60
N SER A 624 -20.20 25.17 5.11
CA SER A 624 -20.91 24.10 5.81
C SER A 624 -21.11 22.99 4.76
N ALA A 625 -20.24 21.97 4.81
CA ALA A 625 -20.54 20.74 4.11
C ALA A 625 -21.89 20.28 4.64
N PRO A 626 -22.90 20.09 3.78
CA PRO A 626 -24.20 19.62 4.23
C PRO A 626 -24.05 18.26 4.90
N PRO A 627 -24.97 17.92 5.82
CA PRO A 627 -24.95 16.59 6.41
C PRO A 627 -25.11 15.57 5.27
N ILE A 628 -24.18 14.63 5.21
CA ILE A 628 -24.40 13.40 4.45
C ILE A 628 -25.62 12.78 5.12
N SER A 629 -26.68 12.57 4.37
CA SER A 629 -27.93 12.03 4.92
C SER A 629 -27.66 10.74 5.65
N ALA A 630 -28.10 10.63 6.89
CA ALA A 630 -28.24 9.35 7.58
C ALA A 630 -28.99 8.39 6.64
N GLU A 631 -28.66 7.13 6.69
CA GLU A 631 -29.20 6.05 5.87
C GLU A 631 -30.67 6.30 5.47
N PRO A 632 -31.01 6.44 4.19
CA PRO A 632 -32.37 6.73 3.79
C PRO A 632 -33.24 5.54 4.22
N GLU A 633 -34.28 5.84 4.96
CA GLU A 633 -35.41 4.92 5.20
C GLU A 633 -35.76 4.27 3.86
N ALA A 634 -35.84 2.92 3.82
CA ALA A 634 -35.96 2.15 2.59
C ALA A 634 -37.08 2.71 1.71
N PRO A 635 -36.82 3.26 0.52
CA PRO A 635 -37.86 3.85 -0.29
C PRO A 635 -38.87 2.78 -0.72
N GLN A 636 -40.12 3.11 -0.65
CA GLN A 636 -41.21 2.28 -1.21
C GLN A 636 -40.95 2.07 -2.71
N PRO A 637 -41.04 0.82 -3.24
CA PRO A 637 -40.69 0.54 -4.62
C PRO A 637 -41.62 1.28 -5.58
N THR A 638 -41.08 2.24 -6.29
CA THR A 638 -41.70 2.88 -7.45
C THR A 638 -41.57 1.96 -8.67
N ALA A 639 -42.58 1.96 -9.56
CA ALA A 639 -42.55 1.15 -10.77
C ALA A 639 -41.28 1.44 -11.57
N GLY A 640 -40.43 0.42 -11.82
CA GLY A 640 -39.17 0.56 -12.54
C GLY A 640 -37.90 0.43 -11.68
N GLN A 641 -38.04 0.29 -10.35
CA GLN A 641 -36.89 -0.02 -9.49
C GLN A 641 -36.72 -1.54 -9.32
N PRO A 642 -35.52 -2.05 -9.11
CA PRO A 642 -35.34 -3.47 -8.83
C PRO A 642 -36.03 -3.84 -7.53
N LYS A 643 -36.65 -5.01 -7.50
CA LYS A 643 -37.24 -5.57 -6.27
C LYS A 643 -36.10 -5.85 -5.30
N LEU A 644 -36.13 -5.23 -4.13
CA LEU A 644 -35.19 -5.51 -3.06
C LEU A 644 -35.63 -6.71 -2.26
N VAL A 645 -34.69 -7.60 -1.96
CA VAL A 645 -34.92 -8.78 -1.10
C VAL A 645 -33.97 -8.72 0.11
N ALA A 646 -34.50 -9.08 1.27
CA ALA A 646 -33.68 -9.20 2.47
C ALA A 646 -32.77 -10.44 2.35
N ARG A 647 -31.47 -10.27 2.54
CA ARG A 647 -30.49 -11.36 2.53
C ARG A 647 -29.53 -11.19 3.69
N SER A 648 -29.25 -12.32 4.38
CA SER A 648 -28.23 -12.39 5.42
C SER A 648 -26.91 -12.86 4.80
N PHE A 649 -25.84 -12.16 5.11
CA PHE A 649 -24.50 -12.49 4.66
C PHE A 649 -23.59 -12.78 5.85
N ARG A 650 -22.65 -13.68 5.63
CA ARG A 650 -21.59 -14.03 6.59
C ARG A 650 -20.28 -14.13 5.86
N ALA A 651 -19.23 -13.53 6.43
CA ALA A 651 -17.89 -13.62 5.90
C ALA A 651 -16.87 -13.88 7.02
N ARG A 652 -15.70 -14.38 6.64
CA ARG A 652 -14.56 -14.61 7.53
C ARG A 652 -13.29 -14.08 6.95
N SER A 653 -12.40 -13.61 7.85
CA SER A 653 -11.03 -13.23 7.56
C SER A 653 -10.11 -13.85 8.61
N ASN A 654 -8.88 -14.15 8.24
CA ASN A 654 -7.88 -14.63 9.18
C ASN A 654 -7.25 -13.44 9.92
N LEU A 655 -6.93 -13.62 11.21
CA LEU A 655 -6.23 -12.63 12.03
C LEU A 655 -5.07 -13.31 12.76
N ILE A 656 -3.87 -12.84 12.46
CA ILE A 656 -2.63 -13.28 13.13
C ILE A 656 -2.26 -12.26 14.20
N ILE A 657 -2.06 -12.74 15.41
CA ILE A 657 -1.60 -11.96 16.55
C ILE A 657 -0.17 -12.39 16.90
N THR A 658 0.76 -11.46 16.79
CA THR A 658 2.19 -11.75 16.98
C THR A 658 2.78 -10.93 18.11
N VAL A 659 4.06 -11.20 18.42
CA VAL A 659 4.83 -10.50 19.46
C VAL A 659 5.01 -9.00 19.12
N PRO A 660 5.32 -8.15 20.13
CA PRO A 660 5.69 -6.76 19.89
C PRO A 660 6.92 -6.65 18.97
N GLN A 661 7.06 -5.54 18.30
CA GLN A 661 8.28 -5.22 17.58
C GLN A 661 9.34 -4.72 18.57
N TYR A 662 10.22 -5.61 19.05
CA TYR A 662 11.18 -5.32 20.10
C TYR A 662 12.28 -4.33 19.67
N VAL A 663 12.58 -4.20 18.40
CA VAL A 663 13.55 -3.24 17.87
C VAL A 663 12.81 -2.11 17.16
N ARG A 664 12.60 -1.02 17.85
CA ARG A 664 12.05 0.23 17.30
C ARG A 664 13.05 1.35 17.53
N TRP A 665 13.26 2.15 16.49
CA TRP A 665 13.90 3.43 16.64
C TRP A 665 12.86 4.40 17.18
N ALA A 666 13.09 4.96 18.39
CA ALA A 666 12.21 5.99 18.91
C ALA A 666 12.15 7.16 17.92
N ARG A 667 11.01 7.79 17.82
CA ARG A 667 10.86 9.06 17.08
C ARG A 667 11.76 10.10 17.72
N LEU A 668 12.31 10.98 16.91
CA LEU A 668 13.12 12.09 17.38
C LEU A 668 12.27 13.36 17.34
N GLU A 669 12.60 14.35 18.18
CA GLU A 669 11.78 15.56 18.35
C GLU A 669 11.44 16.28 17.04
N TRP A 670 12.33 16.26 16.02
CA TRP A 670 12.04 16.92 14.75
C TRP A 670 11.00 16.18 13.89
N GLU A 671 10.69 14.92 14.20
CA GLU A 671 9.63 14.16 13.54
C GLU A 671 8.27 14.45 14.15
N ASP A 672 8.26 15.05 15.33
CA ASP A 672 7.05 15.37 16.09
C ASP A 672 6.68 16.87 16.04
N ARG A 673 7.47 17.71 15.37
CA ARG A 673 7.25 19.17 15.27
C ARG A 673 6.86 19.65 13.88
#